data_04e74385fcfc88095e7f6e04cb40ad1d
#
_entry.id   04e74385fcfc88095e7f6e04cb40ad1d
#
_cell.length_a   1.000
_cell.length_b   1.000
_cell.length_c   1.000
_cell.angle_alpha   90.00
_cell.angle_beta   90.00
_cell.angle_gamma   90.00
#
_symmetry.space_group_name_H-M   'P 1'
#
loop_
_entity.id
_entity.type
_entity.pdbx_description
1 polymer ?
#
loop_
_entity_poly.entity_id
_entity_poly.type
_entity_poly.pdbx_seq_one_letter_code
_entity_poly.pdbx_strand_id
1 'polypeptide(L)'
;MSLVHLLPRFQADPNLHARITAWERIPARPPVYAAWPDALDPRLPLALAARGIARPYSHQAQATELALAGHHTLVVTPTASGKTLAYNLPVLHWLLNDPDARALYLFPTKALAQDQLQTLQDLIEVLQADIPVAVYDGDTPKAHRKRIREGARILLTNPDMLHAGILPHHTAWNAFFRGLRAVVIDEIHIYRGVFGSHVANVLRRLRRIADFYQGATGLESGERASHLNVTYLLASATIANPVEHAERLIEAPVALVARNGAPTGEKHVIFLNPPLVDRDLGLRRSNLLEAQQWGATLLAEGVQTIFFARSRMTAELLLTYLREGLERKGVRDVVVRGYRGGYLPRERRAIERGLREGAIHGVVATNALELGVDIGQLGAAVLTGFPGTIASAWQQAGRAGRRGDFSLAMFIAGGGALDQYIVQHPDFFFGRSPEHARINPDNLVILLAHLRCAAFELPFRTGEDFGRFQFTEEALVMLAEEGEVMQAGDRWFWTSESYPAGEVSLRTASPDRILILEADGGETIGEMDRETAPPLLHEGAIYLHEGRAYLVEHLDWEEGHAWVRPVEVDYATRAISASQADVLAVHDQKDAGPLLRGWGEVAIRSRVTGFKRVKRWTHEVLGYGEVDLPETVLETTGYWLALADDVVDALRAARLWTSAPNDYGPNWPEQRAKARARDGYRCVLCGASEPPGRTHDVHHIRPFRTFGYIPGVNENYRLANRLENLRTLCRTCHQKVERGQRLRSGLSGLAYLLHNLAPLHLMCDPSDLGYLVEPLAPHTGRPTIILYDRAPGGIGLSERLYDLQPQLLEAAREMVSACGCSHGCPACVGPVTEGAEALDWDAKALTLALLNAILA
;
A
#
# COMPACT_ATOMS: atom_id res chain seq x y z
N MET A 1 -11.21 -31.07 -19.73
CA MET A 1 -12.08 -31.59 -18.63
C MET A 1 -12.58 -30.41 -17.79
N SER A 2 -13.77 -30.52 -17.17
CA SER A 2 -14.23 -29.41 -16.29
C SER A 2 -13.52 -29.50 -14.92
N LEU A 3 -13.41 -28.35 -14.23
CA LEU A 3 -12.91 -28.30 -12.85
C LEU A 3 -13.58 -29.31 -11.91
N VAL A 4 -14.83 -29.67 -12.17
CA VAL A 4 -15.60 -30.66 -11.39
C VAL A 4 -14.90 -32.03 -11.33
N HIS A 5 -14.18 -32.43 -12.38
CA HIS A 5 -13.42 -33.67 -12.41
C HIS A 5 -12.01 -33.55 -11.83
N LEU A 6 -11.45 -32.33 -11.79
CA LEU A 6 -10.11 -32.10 -11.27
C LEU A 6 -10.07 -32.02 -9.74
N LEU A 7 -11.08 -31.42 -9.10
CA LEU A 7 -11.10 -31.24 -7.65
C LEU A 7 -11.04 -32.55 -6.86
N PRO A 8 -11.77 -33.62 -7.22
CA PRO A 8 -11.62 -34.94 -6.55
C PRO A 8 -10.20 -35.51 -6.68
N ARG A 9 -9.54 -35.27 -7.83
CA ARG A 9 -8.13 -35.69 -8.02
C ARG A 9 -7.19 -34.90 -7.13
N PHE A 10 -7.43 -33.58 -6.95
CA PHE A 10 -6.66 -32.75 -6.02
C PHE A 10 -6.86 -33.17 -4.57
N GLN A 11 -8.06 -33.56 -4.19
CA GLN A 11 -8.33 -34.10 -2.85
C GLN A 11 -7.63 -35.45 -2.61
N ALA A 12 -7.51 -36.29 -3.65
CA ALA A 12 -6.86 -37.57 -3.57
C ALA A 12 -5.34 -37.56 -3.71
N ASP A 13 -4.74 -36.42 -4.12
CA ASP A 13 -3.27 -36.27 -4.24
C ASP A 13 -2.65 -36.05 -2.87
N PRO A 14 -1.87 -37.01 -2.32
CA PRO A 14 -1.25 -36.89 -1.00
C PRO A 14 -0.27 -35.73 -0.90
N ASN A 15 0.41 -35.40 -2.02
CA ASN A 15 1.40 -34.32 -2.05
C ASN A 15 0.72 -32.96 -1.98
N LEU A 16 -0.45 -32.81 -2.60
CA LEU A 16 -1.23 -31.59 -2.51
C LEU A 16 -1.89 -31.49 -1.13
N HIS A 17 -2.52 -32.56 -0.68
CA HIS A 17 -3.23 -32.61 0.60
C HIS A 17 -2.33 -32.25 1.79
N ALA A 18 -1.09 -32.72 1.80
CA ALA A 18 -0.11 -32.39 2.84
C ALA A 18 0.29 -30.90 2.90
N ARG A 19 -0.05 -30.12 1.88
CA ARG A 19 0.25 -28.67 1.75
C ARG A 19 -0.97 -27.78 1.95
N ILE A 20 -2.17 -28.35 1.92
CA ILE A 20 -3.42 -27.63 2.11
C ILE A 20 -3.58 -27.30 3.59
N THR A 21 -3.71 -26.01 3.91
CA THR A 21 -4.03 -25.54 5.26
C THR A 21 -5.51 -25.22 5.41
N ALA A 22 -6.18 -24.86 4.31
CA ALA A 22 -7.63 -24.66 4.28
C ALA A 22 -8.18 -25.01 2.90
N TRP A 23 -9.38 -25.56 2.89
CA TRP A 23 -10.18 -25.79 1.69
C TRP A 23 -11.61 -25.38 1.97
N GLU A 24 -11.98 -24.19 1.55
CA GLU A 24 -13.30 -23.63 1.80
C GLU A 24 -14.18 -23.78 0.55
N ARG A 25 -15.41 -24.21 0.76
CA ARG A 25 -16.43 -24.31 -0.29
C ARG A 25 -17.49 -23.26 -0.09
N ILE A 26 -17.52 -22.28 -0.97
CA ILE A 26 -18.53 -21.24 -0.99
C ILE A 26 -19.67 -21.70 -1.90
N PRO A 27 -20.86 -21.97 -1.35
CA PRO A 27 -21.98 -22.52 -2.12
C PRO A 27 -22.51 -21.48 -3.12
N ALA A 28 -23.09 -21.98 -4.20
CA ALA A 28 -23.82 -21.15 -5.14
C ALA A 28 -25.01 -20.48 -4.46
N ARG A 29 -25.29 -19.24 -4.86
CA ARG A 29 -26.47 -18.49 -4.38
C ARG A 29 -27.33 -18.08 -5.57
N PRO A 30 -28.66 -18.27 -5.49
CA PRO A 30 -29.57 -17.82 -6.53
C PRO A 30 -29.68 -16.30 -6.55
N PRO A 31 -30.12 -15.70 -7.67
CA PRO A 31 -30.36 -14.27 -7.75
C PRO A 31 -31.58 -13.86 -6.91
N VAL A 32 -31.49 -12.69 -6.30
CA VAL A 32 -32.59 -12.02 -5.61
C VAL A 32 -32.99 -10.81 -6.44
N TYR A 33 -34.11 -10.92 -7.14
CA TYR A 33 -34.64 -9.84 -7.97
C TYR A 33 -35.57 -8.92 -7.18
N ALA A 34 -35.73 -7.68 -7.69
CA ALA A 34 -36.73 -6.72 -7.25
C ALA A 34 -37.57 -6.23 -8.44
N ALA A 35 -38.60 -5.45 -8.17
CA ALA A 35 -39.29 -4.67 -9.18
C ALA A 35 -38.39 -3.49 -9.63
N TRP A 36 -38.66 -2.97 -10.81
CA TRP A 36 -38.08 -1.67 -11.22
C TRP A 36 -38.68 -0.57 -10.32
N PRO A 37 -37.90 0.43 -9.89
CA PRO A 37 -38.41 1.58 -9.15
C PRO A 37 -39.46 2.34 -9.96
N ASP A 38 -40.58 2.69 -9.34
CA ASP A 38 -41.71 3.35 -10.03
C ASP A 38 -41.30 4.71 -10.62
N ALA A 39 -40.39 5.42 -9.98
CA ALA A 39 -39.87 6.72 -10.44
C ALA A 39 -38.89 6.59 -11.61
N LEU A 40 -38.44 5.40 -11.98
CA LEU A 40 -37.46 5.20 -13.04
C LEU A 40 -38.10 5.44 -14.42
N ASP A 41 -37.36 6.11 -15.31
CA ASP A 41 -37.79 6.34 -16.70
C ASP A 41 -38.11 5.00 -17.38
N PRO A 42 -39.33 4.83 -17.94
CA PRO A 42 -39.80 3.55 -18.50
C PRO A 42 -39.01 3.07 -19.70
N ARG A 43 -38.25 3.92 -20.36
CA ARG A 43 -37.36 3.54 -21.48
C ARG A 43 -36.20 2.65 -21.00
N LEU A 44 -35.75 2.83 -19.76
CA LEU A 44 -34.63 2.05 -19.20
C LEU A 44 -34.94 0.57 -18.96
N PRO A 45 -36.05 0.20 -18.29
CA PRO A 45 -36.51 -1.20 -18.21
C PRO A 45 -36.69 -1.86 -19.57
N LEU A 46 -37.26 -1.16 -20.55
CA LEU A 46 -37.47 -1.67 -21.89
C LEU A 46 -36.16 -1.97 -22.62
N ALA A 47 -35.21 -1.04 -22.57
CA ALA A 47 -33.89 -1.22 -23.17
C ALA A 47 -33.11 -2.38 -22.52
N LEU A 48 -33.21 -2.52 -21.21
CA LEU A 48 -32.56 -3.61 -20.48
C LEU A 48 -33.20 -4.96 -20.75
N ALA A 49 -34.51 -5.01 -20.90
CA ALA A 49 -35.23 -6.23 -21.31
C ALA A 49 -34.77 -6.69 -22.70
N ALA A 50 -34.54 -5.77 -23.66
CA ALA A 50 -34.00 -6.09 -24.98
C ALA A 50 -32.58 -6.69 -24.90
N ARG A 51 -31.82 -6.40 -23.81
CA ARG A 51 -30.52 -7.00 -23.53
C ARG A 51 -30.59 -8.24 -22.63
N GLY A 52 -31.78 -8.79 -22.40
CA GLY A 52 -32.00 -9.98 -21.58
C GLY A 52 -32.04 -9.72 -20.05
N ILE A 53 -32.11 -8.47 -19.61
CA ILE A 53 -32.23 -8.07 -18.21
C ILE A 53 -33.69 -7.67 -17.95
N ALA A 54 -34.54 -8.65 -17.64
CA ALA A 54 -35.97 -8.43 -17.40
C ALA A 54 -36.26 -7.77 -16.04
N ARG A 55 -35.43 -8.01 -15.03
CA ARG A 55 -35.59 -7.52 -13.66
C ARG A 55 -34.23 -7.13 -13.07
N PRO A 56 -34.14 -6.08 -12.25
CA PRO A 56 -32.94 -5.71 -11.54
C PRO A 56 -32.67 -6.65 -10.36
N TYR A 57 -31.44 -6.79 -9.95
CA TYR A 57 -31.13 -7.35 -8.63
C TYR A 57 -31.59 -6.39 -7.54
N SER A 58 -31.88 -6.95 -6.36
CA SER A 58 -32.40 -6.17 -5.22
C SER A 58 -31.54 -4.96 -4.84
N HIS A 59 -30.21 -5.11 -4.85
CA HIS A 59 -29.29 -3.99 -4.55
C HIS A 59 -29.26 -2.93 -5.65
N GLN A 60 -29.50 -3.30 -6.91
CA GLN A 60 -29.59 -2.34 -8.03
C GLN A 60 -30.85 -1.50 -7.93
N ALA A 61 -31.98 -2.11 -7.65
CA ALA A 61 -33.24 -1.41 -7.43
C ALA A 61 -33.14 -0.46 -6.22
N GLN A 62 -32.68 -0.96 -5.07
CA GLN A 62 -32.53 -0.16 -3.86
C GLN A 62 -31.58 1.04 -4.06
N ALA A 63 -30.43 0.84 -4.71
CA ALA A 63 -29.51 1.94 -5.00
C ALA A 63 -30.14 3.00 -5.91
N THR A 64 -30.90 2.57 -6.92
CA THR A 64 -31.61 3.46 -7.84
C THR A 64 -32.69 4.27 -7.09
N GLU A 65 -33.50 3.65 -6.24
CA GLU A 65 -34.52 4.32 -5.43
C GLU A 65 -33.93 5.39 -4.53
N LEU A 66 -32.84 5.05 -3.79
CA LEU A 66 -32.15 6.00 -2.92
C LEU A 66 -31.57 7.19 -3.70
N ALA A 67 -30.95 6.92 -4.84
CA ALA A 67 -30.38 7.97 -5.69
C ALA A 67 -31.47 8.89 -6.25
N LEU A 68 -32.59 8.35 -6.73
CA LEU A 68 -33.71 9.14 -7.25
C LEU A 68 -34.42 9.95 -6.14
N ALA A 69 -34.36 9.47 -4.89
CA ALA A 69 -34.81 10.20 -3.71
C ALA A 69 -33.84 11.33 -3.27
N GLY A 70 -32.71 11.51 -3.97
CA GLY A 70 -31.72 12.56 -3.70
C GLY A 70 -30.63 12.21 -2.71
N HIS A 71 -30.53 10.93 -2.27
CA HIS A 71 -29.47 10.50 -1.36
C HIS A 71 -28.17 10.22 -2.10
N HIS A 72 -27.03 10.63 -1.54
CA HIS A 72 -25.74 10.08 -1.90
C HIS A 72 -25.75 8.60 -1.55
N THR A 73 -25.40 7.75 -2.51
CA THR A 73 -25.61 6.30 -2.39
C THR A 73 -24.28 5.56 -2.47
N LEU A 74 -24.04 4.65 -1.53
CA LEU A 74 -22.87 3.78 -1.48
C LEU A 74 -23.29 2.31 -1.66
N VAL A 75 -22.83 1.67 -2.73
CA VAL A 75 -23.04 0.25 -3.00
C VAL A 75 -21.81 -0.55 -2.64
N VAL A 76 -21.94 -1.42 -1.63
CA VAL A 76 -20.85 -2.30 -1.16
C VAL A 76 -21.25 -3.75 -1.39
N THR A 77 -20.82 -4.30 -2.51
CA THR A 77 -21.09 -5.70 -2.91
C THR A 77 -19.84 -6.32 -3.55
N PRO A 78 -19.71 -7.65 -3.55
CA PRO A 78 -18.57 -8.33 -4.16
C PRO A 78 -18.35 -7.96 -5.63
N THR A 79 -17.15 -8.24 -6.14
CA THR A 79 -16.87 -8.08 -7.58
C THR A 79 -17.84 -8.90 -8.43
N ALA A 80 -18.11 -8.44 -9.64
CA ALA A 80 -19.05 -9.06 -10.60
C ALA A 80 -20.53 -9.14 -10.14
N SER A 81 -20.94 -8.39 -9.11
CA SER A 81 -22.35 -8.29 -8.68
C SER A 81 -23.22 -7.37 -9.54
N GLY A 82 -22.64 -6.66 -10.50
CA GLY A 82 -23.38 -5.70 -11.35
C GLY A 82 -23.56 -4.33 -10.72
N LYS A 83 -22.63 -3.87 -9.89
CA LYS A 83 -22.60 -2.50 -9.32
C LYS A 83 -22.74 -1.40 -10.36
N THR A 84 -22.18 -1.61 -11.55
CA THR A 84 -22.25 -0.68 -12.67
C THR A 84 -23.68 -0.27 -13.01
N LEU A 85 -24.62 -1.21 -13.01
CA LEU A 85 -26.02 -0.89 -13.31
C LEU A 85 -26.67 -0.06 -12.19
N ALA A 86 -26.26 -0.26 -10.93
CA ALA A 86 -26.79 0.47 -9.79
C ALA A 86 -26.55 1.98 -9.86
N TYR A 87 -25.41 2.42 -10.43
CA TYR A 87 -25.13 3.84 -10.64
C TYR A 87 -25.48 4.34 -12.04
N ASN A 88 -25.50 3.48 -13.07
CA ASN A 88 -25.89 3.89 -14.42
C ASN A 88 -27.39 4.20 -14.56
N LEU A 89 -28.25 3.46 -13.84
CA LEU A 89 -29.71 3.64 -13.89
C LEU A 89 -30.14 5.06 -13.47
N PRO A 90 -29.78 5.58 -12.28
CA PRO A 90 -30.17 6.93 -11.90
C PRO A 90 -29.51 7.99 -12.79
N VAL A 91 -28.25 7.81 -13.21
CA VAL A 91 -27.61 8.76 -14.12
C VAL A 91 -28.34 8.84 -15.45
N LEU A 92 -28.62 7.70 -16.10
CA LEU A 92 -29.33 7.71 -17.37
C LEU A 92 -30.76 8.23 -17.21
N HIS A 93 -31.44 7.95 -16.10
CA HIS A 93 -32.73 8.53 -15.78
C HIS A 93 -32.70 10.08 -15.82
N TRP A 94 -31.73 10.68 -15.10
CA TRP A 94 -31.61 12.15 -15.09
C TRP A 94 -31.27 12.71 -16.46
N LEU A 95 -30.36 12.10 -17.22
CA LEU A 95 -29.95 12.57 -18.53
C LEU A 95 -31.05 12.40 -19.59
N LEU A 96 -31.93 11.42 -19.45
CA LEU A 96 -33.06 11.23 -20.34
C LEU A 96 -34.16 12.27 -20.12
N ASN A 97 -34.29 12.80 -18.90
CA ASN A 97 -35.35 13.74 -18.52
C ASN A 97 -34.89 15.20 -18.50
N ASP A 98 -33.59 15.46 -18.48
CA ASP A 98 -33.00 16.79 -18.50
C ASP A 98 -31.85 16.85 -19.52
N PRO A 99 -32.03 17.60 -20.65
CA PRO A 99 -31.01 17.70 -21.71
C PRO A 99 -29.73 18.43 -21.25
N ASP A 100 -29.84 19.27 -20.22
CA ASP A 100 -28.70 20.02 -19.69
C ASP A 100 -27.91 19.24 -18.63
N ALA A 101 -28.48 18.17 -18.07
CA ALA A 101 -27.81 17.32 -17.09
C ALA A 101 -26.53 16.72 -17.63
N ARG A 102 -25.51 16.67 -16.75
CA ARG A 102 -24.18 16.10 -17.00
C ARG A 102 -23.80 15.16 -15.85
N ALA A 103 -22.95 14.18 -16.17
CA ALA A 103 -22.43 13.25 -15.18
C ALA A 103 -20.91 13.06 -15.34
N LEU A 104 -20.22 13.07 -14.21
CA LEU A 104 -18.78 12.80 -14.12
C LEU A 104 -18.57 11.41 -13.51
N TYR A 105 -17.76 10.57 -14.15
CA TYR A 105 -17.38 9.26 -13.65
C TYR A 105 -15.89 9.23 -13.36
N LEU A 106 -15.54 8.88 -12.13
CA LEU A 106 -14.16 8.75 -11.67
C LEU A 106 -13.81 7.27 -11.48
N PHE A 107 -12.81 6.82 -12.23
CA PHE A 107 -12.27 5.49 -12.17
C PHE A 107 -10.80 5.53 -11.74
N PRO A 108 -10.31 4.57 -10.93
CA PRO A 108 -8.92 4.55 -10.50
C PRO A 108 -7.92 4.24 -11.63
N THR A 109 -8.38 3.64 -12.72
CA THR A 109 -7.54 3.26 -13.88
C THR A 109 -8.18 3.62 -15.21
N LYS A 110 -7.33 3.96 -16.20
CA LYS A 110 -7.76 4.21 -17.58
C LYS A 110 -8.43 2.99 -18.23
N ALA A 111 -7.95 1.79 -17.93
CA ALA A 111 -8.50 0.54 -18.49
C ALA A 111 -9.95 0.33 -18.06
N LEU A 112 -10.26 0.58 -16.80
CA LEU A 112 -11.64 0.48 -16.29
C LEU A 112 -12.55 1.54 -16.91
N ALA A 113 -12.06 2.77 -17.09
CA ALA A 113 -12.82 3.82 -17.76
C ALA A 113 -13.17 3.44 -19.22
N GLN A 114 -12.26 2.83 -19.96
CA GLN A 114 -12.49 2.37 -21.33
C GLN A 114 -13.51 1.21 -21.41
N ASP A 115 -13.45 0.25 -20.48
CA ASP A 115 -14.42 -0.86 -20.39
C ASP A 115 -15.84 -0.35 -20.09
N GLN A 116 -15.93 0.63 -19.16
CA GLN A 116 -17.21 1.25 -18.81
C GLN A 116 -17.77 2.15 -19.92
N LEU A 117 -16.91 2.80 -20.70
CA LEU A 117 -17.33 3.55 -21.90
C LEU A 117 -18.09 2.63 -22.86
N GLN A 118 -17.56 1.44 -23.19
CA GLN A 118 -18.22 0.51 -24.10
C GLN A 118 -19.57 0.06 -23.55
N THR A 119 -19.62 -0.28 -22.26
CA THR A 119 -20.86 -0.70 -21.59
C THR A 119 -21.96 0.37 -21.65
N LEU A 120 -21.59 1.65 -21.44
CA LEU A 120 -22.51 2.79 -21.55
C LEU A 120 -22.96 3.04 -22.99
N GLN A 121 -22.03 3.00 -23.97
CA GLN A 121 -22.34 3.16 -25.38
C GLN A 121 -23.34 2.13 -25.87
N ASP A 122 -23.12 0.85 -25.55
CA ASP A 122 -24.04 -0.23 -25.91
C ASP A 122 -25.46 -0.02 -25.34
N LEU A 123 -25.56 0.51 -24.10
CA LEU A 123 -26.86 0.77 -23.48
C LEU A 123 -27.55 2.01 -24.08
N ILE A 124 -26.80 3.06 -24.34
CA ILE A 124 -27.30 4.30 -24.96
C ILE A 124 -27.77 4.04 -26.40
N GLU A 125 -27.08 3.17 -27.15
CA GLU A 125 -27.47 2.76 -28.49
C GLU A 125 -28.86 2.04 -28.49
N VAL A 126 -29.04 1.10 -27.55
CA VAL A 126 -30.33 0.40 -27.38
C VAL A 126 -31.45 1.38 -26.97
N LEU A 127 -31.12 2.37 -26.15
CA LEU A 127 -32.05 3.43 -25.75
C LEU A 127 -32.41 4.38 -26.90
N GLN A 128 -31.65 4.39 -28.00
CA GLN A 128 -31.74 5.36 -29.08
C GLN A 128 -31.70 6.81 -28.57
N ALA A 129 -30.94 7.08 -27.54
CA ALA A 129 -30.86 8.38 -26.87
C ALA A 129 -29.65 9.18 -27.35
N ASP A 130 -29.79 10.50 -27.49
CA ASP A 130 -28.69 11.41 -27.79
C ASP A 130 -28.00 11.82 -26.49
N ILE A 131 -27.14 10.91 -25.98
CA ILE A 131 -26.35 11.12 -24.78
C ILE A 131 -24.88 10.88 -25.15
N PRO A 132 -24.16 11.92 -25.59
CA PRO A 132 -22.72 11.81 -25.87
C PRO A 132 -21.92 11.42 -24.64
N VAL A 133 -21.22 10.29 -24.75
CA VAL A 133 -20.34 9.78 -23.70
C VAL A 133 -18.89 9.73 -24.19
N ALA A 134 -17.93 10.15 -23.37
CA ALA A 134 -16.52 10.18 -23.75
C ALA A 134 -15.60 9.90 -22.56
N VAL A 135 -14.45 9.27 -22.85
CA VAL A 135 -13.31 9.23 -21.93
C VAL A 135 -12.42 10.44 -22.17
N TYR A 136 -12.02 11.08 -21.09
CA TYR A 136 -11.06 12.18 -21.11
C TYR A 136 -9.93 11.89 -20.14
N ASP A 137 -8.78 11.52 -20.67
CA ASP A 137 -7.57 11.13 -19.93
C ASP A 137 -6.30 11.58 -20.68
N GLY A 138 -5.11 11.18 -20.15
CA GLY A 138 -3.83 11.52 -20.77
C GLY A 138 -3.66 10.97 -22.18
N ASP A 139 -4.35 9.88 -22.53
CA ASP A 139 -4.26 9.23 -23.85
C ASP A 139 -5.27 9.83 -24.86
N THR A 140 -6.15 10.72 -24.42
CA THR A 140 -7.12 11.39 -25.29
C THR A 140 -6.43 12.29 -26.31
N PRO A 141 -6.59 12.04 -27.64
CA PRO A 141 -5.93 12.80 -28.69
C PRO A 141 -6.30 14.30 -28.64
N LYS A 142 -5.31 15.18 -28.80
CA LYS A 142 -5.49 16.63 -28.74
C LYS A 142 -6.63 17.13 -29.66
N ALA A 143 -6.77 16.56 -30.86
CA ALA A 143 -7.82 16.91 -31.83
C ALA A 143 -9.25 16.64 -31.31
N HIS A 144 -9.44 15.67 -30.40
CA HIS A 144 -10.77 15.33 -29.87
C HIS A 144 -11.12 16.10 -28.59
N ARG A 145 -10.13 16.67 -27.90
CA ARG A 145 -10.32 17.30 -26.59
C ARG A 145 -11.35 18.44 -26.59
N LYS A 146 -11.33 19.29 -27.63
CA LYS A 146 -12.28 20.40 -27.76
C LYS A 146 -13.72 19.87 -27.90
N ARG A 147 -13.95 18.93 -28.83
CA ARG A 147 -15.27 18.33 -29.05
C ARG A 147 -15.84 17.64 -27.80
N ILE A 148 -14.98 16.97 -27.04
CA ILE A 148 -15.40 16.33 -25.78
C ILE A 148 -15.83 17.36 -24.74
N ARG A 149 -15.05 18.43 -24.56
CA ARG A 149 -15.39 19.50 -23.60
C ARG A 149 -16.73 20.17 -23.92
N GLU A 150 -16.99 20.39 -25.20
CA GLU A 150 -18.22 21.10 -25.65
C GLU A 150 -19.45 20.20 -25.69
N GLY A 151 -19.28 18.89 -25.94
CA GLY A 151 -20.38 18.01 -26.23
C GLY A 151 -20.68 16.88 -25.26
N ALA A 152 -19.73 16.47 -24.43
CA ALA A 152 -19.93 15.31 -23.56
C ALA A 152 -20.98 15.57 -22.49
N ARG A 153 -21.95 14.66 -22.37
CA ARG A 153 -22.93 14.63 -21.28
C ARG A 153 -22.55 13.67 -20.19
N ILE A 154 -21.85 12.59 -20.53
CA ILE A 154 -21.17 11.70 -19.59
C ILE A 154 -19.68 11.77 -19.86
N LEU A 155 -18.92 12.14 -18.83
CA LEU A 155 -17.46 12.24 -18.90
C LEU A 155 -16.84 11.19 -17.97
N LEU A 156 -16.10 10.23 -18.55
CA LEU A 156 -15.34 9.24 -17.80
C LEU A 156 -13.89 9.71 -17.71
N THR A 157 -13.33 9.75 -16.51
CA THR A 157 -11.97 10.21 -16.29
C THR A 157 -11.35 9.53 -15.07
N ASN A 158 -10.15 9.94 -14.69
CA ASN A 158 -9.47 9.51 -13.46
C ASN A 158 -9.13 10.73 -12.58
N PRO A 159 -8.82 10.54 -11.29
CA PRO A 159 -8.47 11.63 -10.39
C PRO A 159 -7.31 12.49 -10.86
N ASP A 160 -6.27 11.90 -11.47
CA ASP A 160 -5.09 12.61 -11.96
C ASP A 160 -5.48 13.61 -13.07
N MET A 161 -6.33 13.20 -14.01
CA MET A 161 -6.80 14.08 -15.08
C MET A 161 -7.79 15.14 -14.56
N LEU A 162 -8.64 14.77 -13.61
CA LEU A 162 -9.56 15.74 -12.97
C LEU A 162 -8.72 16.83 -12.29
N HIS A 163 -7.71 16.43 -11.49
CA HIS A 163 -6.82 17.30 -10.76
C HIS A 163 -6.05 18.28 -11.65
N ALA A 164 -5.33 17.76 -12.66
CA ALA A 164 -4.37 18.55 -13.45
C ALA A 164 -4.92 19.04 -14.80
N GLY A 165 -5.93 18.35 -15.39
CA GLY A 165 -6.39 18.66 -16.73
C GLY A 165 -7.78 19.27 -16.83
N ILE A 166 -8.61 19.15 -15.79
CA ILE A 166 -10.01 19.62 -15.84
C ILE A 166 -10.23 20.78 -14.87
N LEU A 167 -9.97 20.62 -13.56
CA LEU A 167 -10.27 21.65 -12.56
C LEU A 167 -9.50 22.95 -12.78
N PRO A 168 -8.18 22.97 -13.04
CA PRO A 168 -7.46 24.22 -13.31
C PRO A 168 -7.91 24.92 -14.58
N HIS A 169 -8.57 24.21 -15.49
CA HIS A 169 -9.10 24.73 -16.74
C HIS A 169 -10.64 24.79 -16.75
N HIS A 170 -11.26 24.92 -15.58
CA HIS A 170 -12.72 24.87 -15.39
C HIS A 170 -13.51 25.85 -16.26
N THR A 171 -12.92 26.97 -16.63
CA THR A 171 -13.54 27.96 -17.52
C THR A 171 -13.89 27.38 -18.90
N ALA A 172 -13.05 26.46 -19.40
CA ALA A 172 -13.30 25.74 -20.65
C ALA A 172 -14.34 24.60 -20.50
N TRP A 173 -14.74 24.28 -19.25
CA TRP A 173 -15.72 23.26 -18.89
C TRP A 173 -17.00 23.84 -18.27
N ASN A 174 -17.22 25.16 -18.39
CA ASN A 174 -18.29 25.88 -17.70
C ASN A 174 -19.68 25.25 -17.94
N ALA A 175 -20.01 24.88 -19.18
CA ALA A 175 -21.27 24.24 -19.52
C ALA A 175 -21.43 22.86 -18.86
N PHE A 176 -20.32 22.10 -18.73
CA PHE A 176 -20.30 20.80 -18.04
C PHE A 176 -20.58 20.96 -16.55
N PHE A 177 -19.88 21.87 -15.87
CA PHE A 177 -20.05 22.09 -14.44
C PHE A 177 -21.41 22.69 -14.10
N ARG A 178 -21.97 23.57 -14.96
CA ARG A 178 -23.31 24.12 -14.77
C ARG A 178 -24.39 23.04 -14.78
N GLY A 179 -24.26 22.05 -15.66
CA GLY A 179 -25.19 20.92 -15.73
C GLY A 179 -24.81 19.70 -14.87
N LEU A 180 -23.75 19.75 -14.08
CA LEU A 180 -23.29 18.59 -13.32
C LEU A 180 -24.32 18.15 -12.28
N ARG A 181 -24.98 17.02 -12.53
CA ARG A 181 -26.03 16.42 -11.70
C ARG A 181 -25.55 15.25 -10.88
N ALA A 182 -24.57 14.48 -11.38
CA ALA A 182 -24.07 13.29 -10.73
C ALA A 182 -22.54 13.17 -10.81
N VAL A 183 -21.94 12.69 -9.73
CA VAL A 183 -20.55 12.24 -9.69
C VAL A 183 -20.53 10.76 -9.26
N VAL A 184 -20.11 9.90 -10.18
CA VAL A 184 -19.93 8.47 -9.91
C VAL A 184 -18.49 8.24 -9.52
N ILE A 185 -18.24 7.59 -8.40
CA ILE A 185 -16.89 7.22 -7.95
C ILE A 185 -16.86 5.71 -7.72
N ASP A 186 -16.19 5.00 -8.65
CA ASP A 186 -16.10 3.55 -8.56
C ASP A 186 -14.84 3.11 -7.82
N GLU A 187 -14.92 1.93 -7.18
CA GLU A 187 -13.85 1.29 -6.42
C GLU A 187 -13.24 2.21 -5.33
N ILE A 188 -14.10 2.87 -4.52
CA ILE A 188 -13.64 3.86 -3.52
C ILE A 188 -12.62 3.32 -2.52
N HIS A 189 -12.58 2.02 -2.26
CA HIS A 189 -11.61 1.36 -1.39
C HIS A 189 -10.16 1.49 -1.86
N ILE A 190 -9.94 1.91 -3.13
CA ILE A 190 -8.61 2.19 -3.69
C ILE A 190 -8.14 3.59 -3.29
N TYR A 191 -9.07 4.51 -3.09
CA TYR A 191 -8.77 5.88 -2.66
C TYR A 191 -8.50 5.94 -1.15
N ARG A 192 -7.37 5.39 -0.74
CA ARG A 192 -6.92 5.29 0.65
C ARG A 192 -5.52 5.88 0.83
N GLY A 193 -5.09 6.08 2.08
CA GLY A 193 -3.78 6.63 2.42
C GLY A 193 -3.55 8.00 1.78
N VAL A 194 -2.35 8.24 1.31
CA VAL A 194 -1.95 9.48 0.63
C VAL A 194 -2.85 9.74 -0.59
N PHE A 195 -3.02 8.72 -1.46
CA PHE A 195 -3.82 8.88 -2.67
C PHE A 195 -5.27 9.25 -2.38
N GLY A 196 -5.90 8.60 -1.40
CA GLY A 196 -7.27 8.92 -0.98
C GLY A 196 -7.39 10.32 -0.36
N SER A 197 -6.39 10.75 0.41
CA SER A 197 -6.34 12.09 1.00
C SER A 197 -6.27 13.19 -0.07
N HIS A 198 -5.45 12.98 -1.11
CA HIS A 198 -5.45 13.87 -2.29
C HIS A 198 -6.78 13.87 -3.03
N VAL A 199 -7.38 12.68 -3.27
CA VAL A 199 -8.67 12.58 -4.00
C VAL A 199 -9.78 13.30 -3.23
N ALA A 200 -9.84 13.21 -1.91
CA ALA A 200 -10.79 13.97 -1.11
C ALA A 200 -10.63 15.49 -1.31
N ASN A 201 -9.40 16.00 -1.37
CA ASN A 201 -9.15 17.41 -1.67
C ASN A 201 -9.47 17.79 -3.13
N VAL A 202 -9.25 16.88 -4.09
CA VAL A 202 -9.72 17.08 -5.48
C VAL A 202 -11.25 17.19 -5.52
N LEU A 203 -11.97 16.41 -4.71
CA LEU A 203 -13.43 16.49 -4.61
C LEU A 203 -13.91 17.76 -3.90
N ARG A 204 -13.17 18.30 -2.92
CA ARG A 204 -13.41 19.65 -2.35
C ARG A 204 -13.34 20.72 -3.43
N ARG A 205 -12.30 20.69 -4.26
CA ARG A 205 -12.13 21.62 -5.40
C ARG A 205 -13.24 21.46 -6.44
N LEU A 206 -13.57 20.21 -6.79
CA LEU A 206 -14.68 19.91 -7.72
C LEU A 206 -16.01 20.49 -7.22
N ARG A 207 -16.33 20.29 -5.93
CA ARG A 207 -17.53 20.85 -5.31
C ARG A 207 -17.55 22.37 -5.41
N ARG A 208 -16.46 23.02 -5.02
CA ARG A 208 -16.31 24.48 -5.03
C ARG A 208 -16.54 25.06 -6.44
N ILE A 209 -16.00 24.41 -7.48
CA ILE A 209 -16.19 24.82 -8.89
C ILE A 209 -17.64 24.56 -9.35
N ALA A 210 -18.23 23.41 -9.00
CA ALA A 210 -19.61 23.12 -9.35
C ALA A 210 -20.58 24.12 -8.71
N ASP A 211 -20.41 24.40 -7.43
CA ASP A 211 -21.24 25.38 -6.70
C ASP A 211 -21.14 26.79 -7.31
N PHE A 212 -19.95 27.19 -7.73
CA PHE A 212 -19.73 28.46 -8.43
C PHE A 212 -20.54 28.54 -9.73
N TYR A 213 -20.52 27.54 -10.59
CA TYR A 213 -21.24 27.55 -11.87
C TYR A 213 -22.74 27.32 -11.72
N GLN A 214 -23.18 26.68 -10.63
CA GLN A 214 -24.64 26.45 -10.37
C GLN A 214 -25.31 27.60 -9.60
N GLY A 215 -24.55 28.66 -9.27
CA GLY A 215 -25.07 29.82 -8.59
C GLY A 215 -25.36 29.63 -7.10
N ALA A 216 -24.85 28.55 -6.51
CA ALA A 216 -24.99 28.26 -5.07
C ALA A 216 -24.19 29.22 -4.15
N THR A 217 -23.40 30.13 -4.73
CA THR A 217 -22.55 31.10 -4.04
C THR A 217 -23.24 32.38 -3.64
N GLY A 218 -24.59 32.48 -3.81
CA GLY A 218 -25.40 33.63 -3.38
C GLY A 218 -25.70 33.59 -1.89
N LEU A 219 -24.77 34.06 -1.07
CA LEU A 219 -24.97 34.29 0.37
C LEU A 219 -25.67 35.65 0.57
N GLU A 220 -26.99 35.72 0.39
CA GLU A 220 -27.87 36.56 1.18
C GLU A 220 -28.72 35.63 2.04
N SER A 221 -28.45 35.65 3.34
CA SER A 221 -29.14 34.97 4.44
C SER A 221 -28.43 33.70 4.98
N GLY A 222 -28.08 33.76 6.25
CA GLY A 222 -27.40 32.81 7.12
C GLY A 222 -27.95 31.38 7.29
N GLU A 223 -28.60 30.85 6.29
CA GLU A 223 -28.90 29.42 6.18
C GLU A 223 -27.89 28.79 5.24
N ARG A 224 -27.01 27.93 5.79
CA ARG A 224 -26.20 26.99 4.99
C ARG A 224 -27.15 26.24 4.06
N ALA A 225 -27.21 26.65 2.79
CA ALA A 225 -28.01 25.97 1.80
C ALA A 225 -27.48 24.57 1.63
N SER A 226 -28.14 23.60 2.24
CA SER A 226 -27.87 22.17 2.20
C SER A 226 -28.25 21.52 0.86
N HIS A 227 -28.33 22.29 -0.22
CA HIS A 227 -28.73 21.79 -1.52
C HIS A 227 -27.52 21.65 -2.44
N LEU A 228 -26.70 20.62 -2.18
CA LEU A 228 -25.82 20.08 -3.22
C LEU A 228 -26.71 19.56 -4.35
N ASN A 229 -26.76 20.29 -5.48
CA ASN A 229 -27.45 19.83 -6.69
C ASN A 229 -26.78 18.58 -7.28
N VAL A 230 -25.59 18.22 -6.79
CA VAL A 230 -24.79 17.08 -7.27
C VAL A 230 -24.97 15.88 -6.37
N THR A 231 -25.46 14.77 -6.93
CA THR A 231 -25.59 13.49 -6.22
C THR A 231 -24.34 12.64 -6.43
N TYR A 232 -23.76 12.16 -5.34
CA TYR A 232 -22.63 11.22 -5.37
C TYR A 232 -23.14 9.78 -5.37
N LEU A 233 -22.67 8.99 -6.33
CA LEU A 233 -22.96 7.57 -6.49
C LEU A 233 -21.65 6.78 -6.35
N LEU A 234 -21.50 6.04 -5.27
CA LEU A 234 -20.26 5.43 -4.85
C LEU A 234 -20.36 3.92 -4.92
N ALA A 235 -19.29 3.27 -5.38
CA ALA A 235 -19.20 1.81 -5.37
C ALA A 235 -17.89 1.34 -4.72
N SER A 236 -17.95 0.26 -3.94
CA SER A 236 -16.82 -0.29 -3.22
C SER A 236 -16.82 -1.81 -3.23
N ALA A 237 -15.63 -2.41 -3.07
CA ALA A 237 -15.51 -3.76 -2.53
C ALA A 237 -15.86 -3.74 -1.03
N THR A 238 -15.93 -4.93 -0.43
CA THR A 238 -16.20 -5.09 1.00
C THR A 238 -14.98 -4.66 1.82
N ILE A 239 -15.16 -3.67 2.68
CA ILE A 239 -14.18 -3.19 3.68
C ILE A 239 -14.87 -3.03 5.03
N ALA A 240 -14.11 -2.84 6.12
CA ALA A 240 -14.67 -2.77 7.47
C ALA A 240 -15.46 -1.49 7.74
N ASN A 241 -15.03 -0.35 7.17
CA ASN A 241 -15.58 0.97 7.42
C ASN A 241 -16.09 1.70 6.16
N PRO A 242 -16.96 1.10 5.34
CA PRO A 242 -17.29 1.67 4.03
C PRO A 242 -18.02 3.02 4.12
N VAL A 243 -18.90 3.19 5.11
CA VAL A 243 -19.66 4.45 5.30
C VAL A 243 -18.72 5.56 5.76
N GLU A 244 -17.95 5.32 6.84
CA GLU A 244 -16.97 6.29 7.35
C GLU A 244 -16.00 6.74 6.25
N HIS A 245 -15.48 5.79 5.47
CA HIS A 245 -14.55 6.08 4.39
C HIS A 245 -15.20 6.93 3.29
N ALA A 246 -16.43 6.57 2.86
CA ALA A 246 -17.17 7.32 1.86
C ALA A 246 -17.49 8.75 2.34
N GLU A 247 -17.96 8.88 3.60
CA GLU A 247 -18.28 10.18 4.19
C GLU A 247 -17.07 11.08 4.43
N ARG A 248 -15.90 10.50 4.70
CA ARG A 248 -14.64 11.25 4.72
C ARG A 248 -14.19 11.68 3.32
N LEU A 249 -14.42 10.83 2.31
CA LEU A 249 -14.00 11.10 0.94
C LEU A 249 -14.82 12.24 0.29
N ILE A 250 -16.14 12.23 0.49
CA ILE A 250 -17.05 13.21 -0.13
C ILE A 250 -17.56 14.27 0.85
N GLU A 251 -17.23 14.19 2.13
CA GLU A 251 -17.66 15.10 3.22
C GLU A 251 -19.17 15.29 3.34
N ALA A 252 -19.93 14.26 2.99
CA ALA A 252 -21.38 14.25 3.07
C ALA A 252 -21.90 12.88 3.51
N PRO A 253 -23.08 12.80 4.18
CA PRO A 253 -23.66 11.53 4.59
C PRO A 253 -24.05 10.67 3.38
N VAL A 254 -23.89 9.33 3.50
CA VAL A 254 -24.22 8.37 2.46
C VAL A 254 -25.21 7.30 2.90
N ALA A 255 -26.11 6.91 2.00
CA ALA A 255 -27.01 5.78 2.20
C ALA A 255 -26.35 4.48 1.72
N LEU A 256 -26.20 3.50 2.62
CA LEU A 256 -25.52 2.25 2.35
C LEU A 256 -26.43 1.17 1.75
N VAL A 257 -26.00 0.55 0.67
CA VAL A 257 -26.58 -0.65 0.06
C VAL A 257 -25.55 -1.78 0.09
N ALA A 258 -25.69 -2.73 1.02
CA ALA A 258 -24.71 -3.79 1.26
C ALA A 258 -25.25 -5.22 0.96
N ARG A 259 -26.55 -5.40 0.77
CA ARG A 259 -27.13 -6.73 0.52
C ARG A 259 -26.99 -7.08 -0.98
N ASN A 260 -26.08 -8.03 -1.27
CA ASN A 260 -25.89 -8.49 -2.64
C ASN A 260 -27.07 -9.38 -3.12
N GLY A 261 -27.75 -8.94 -4.19
CA GLY A 261 -28.80 -9.71 -4.87
C GLY A 261 -28.34 -10.47 -6.13
N ALA A 262 -27.09 -10.33 -6.53
CA ALA A 262 -26.57 -11.04 -7.70
C ALA A 262 -26.33 -12.53 -7.39
N PRO A 263 -26.51 -13.42 -8.38
CA PRO A 263 -26.19 -14.84 -8.22
C PRO A 263 -24.67 -15.02 -8.10
N THR A 264 -24.26 -16.05 -7.36
CA THR A 264 -22.87 -16.51 -7.33
C THR A 264 -22.80 -17.99 -7.65
N GLY A 265 -21.82 -18.39 -8.47
CA GLY A 265 -21.51 -19.80 -8.69
C GLY A 265 -20.82 -20.42 -7.48
N GLU A 266 -20.73 -21.74 -7.48
CA GLU A 266 -19.95 -22.46 -6.48
C GLU A 266 -18.47 -22.18 -6.66
N LYS A 267 -17.80 -21.76 -5.56
CA LYS A 267 -16.38 -21.45 -5.57
C LYS A 267 -15.64 -22.26 -4.52
N HIS A 268 -14.54 -22.90 -4.94
CA HIS A 268 -13.60 -23.54 -4.05
C HIS A 268 -12.41 -22.61 -3.85
N VAL A 269 -12.04 -22.37 -2.60
CA VAL A 269 -10.86 -21.58 -2.21
C VAL A 269 -9.91 -22.50 -1.46
N ILE A 270 -8.70 -22.66 -2.00
CA ILE A 270 -7.67 -23.55 -1.44
C ILE A 270 -6.48 -22.70 -0.98
N PHE A 271 -6.07 -22.89 0.28
CA PHE A 271 -4.84 -22.32 0.81
C PHE A 271 -3.74 -23.37 0.81
N LEU A 272 -2.63 -23.05 0.14
CA LEU A 272 -1.46 -23.90 0.05
C LEU A 272 -0.30 -23.28 0.81
N ASN A 273 0.26 -24.02 1.75
CA ASN A 273 1.48 -23.65 2.44
C ASN A 273 2.65 -24.52 1.97
N PRO A 274 3.58 -23.99 1.16
CA PRO A 274 4.73 -24.74 0.68
C PRO A 274 5.52 -25.34 1.83
N PRO A 275 6.07 -26.57 1.68
CA PRO A 275 6.78 -27.26 2.76
C PRO A 275 8.07 -26.54 3.14
N LEU A 276 8.48 -26.69 4.42
CA LEU A 276 9.79 -26.29 4.89
C LEU A 276 10.87 -27.16 4.24
N VAL A 277 11.83 -26.54 3.57
CA VAL A 277 13.01 -27.19 2.98
C VAL A 277 14.21 -27.12 3.93
N ASP A 278 14.25 -26.12 4.79
CA ASP A 278 15.20 -25.96 5.87
C ASP A 278 14.46 -25.51 7.15
N ARG A 279 14.48 -26.35 8.19
CA ARG A 279 13.78 -26.07 9.45
C ARG A 279 14.53 -25.10 10.34
N ASP A 280 15.86 -25.11 10.29
CA ASP A 280 16.68 -24.27 11.16
C ASP A 280 16.63 -22.82 10.70
N LEU A 281 16.64 -22.58 9.39
CA LEU A 281 16.47 -21.26 8.79
C LEU A 281 15.00 -20.89 8.55
N GLY A 282 14.07 -21.85 8.73
CA GLY A 282 12.65 -21.64 8.43
C GLY A 282 12.34 -21.39 6.95
N LEU A 283 13.20 -21.87 6.06
CA LEU A 283 13.05 -21.68 4.63
C LEU A 283 12.00 -22.63 4.05
N ARG A 284 11.09 -22.07 3.25
CA ARG A 284 10.06 -22.82 2.53
C ARG A 284 10.39 -22.93 1.04
N ARG A 285 9.84 -23.95 0.41
CA ARG A 285 9.87 -24.07 -1.05
C ARG A 285 9.22 -22.83 -1.69
N SER A 286 9.78 -22.39 -2.80
CA SER A 286 9.28 -21.20 -3.52
C SER A 286 7.82 -21.35 -3.92
N ASN A 287 6.98 -20.35 -3.59
CA ASN A 287 5.59 -20.28 -4.03
C ASN A 287 5.44 -20.21 -5.56
N LEU A 288 6.43 -19.68 -6.27
CA LEU A 288 6.43 -19.66 -7.73
C LEU A 288 6.59 -21.07 -8.33
N LEU A 289 7.44 -21.89 -7.72
CA LEU A 289 7.58 -23.30 -8.14
C LEU A 289 6.35 -24.12 -7.83
N GLU A 290 5.66 -23.82 -6.74
CA GLU A 290 4.35 -24.41 -6.45
C GLU A 290 3.31 -23.95 -7.46
N ALA A 291 3.25 -22.66 -7.77
CA ALA A 291 2.33 -22.10 -8.77
C ALA A 291 2.60 -22.69 -10.17
N GLN A 292 3.87 -22.89 -10.55
CA GLN A 292 4.24 -23.60 -11.77
C GLN A 292 3.67 -25.01 -11.79
N GLN A 293 3.87 -25.78 -10.73
CA GLN A 293 3.47 -27.18 -10.66
C GLN A 293 1.94 -27.34 -10.83
N TRP A 294 1.18 -26.59 -10.03
CA TRP A 294 -0.29 -26.68 -10.02
C TRP A 294 -0.92 -25.94 -11.19
N GLY A 295 -0.34 -24.79 -11.55
CA GLY A 295 -0.78 -24.01 -12.69
C GLY A 295 -0.61 -24.74 -14.02
N ALA A 296 0.54 -25.38 -14.23
CA ALA A 296 0.75 -26.20 -15.43
C ALA A 296 -0.20 -27.41 -15.48
N THR A 297 -0.63 -27.93 -14.32
CA THR A 297 -1.64 -28.99 -14.26
C THR A 297 -3.02 -28.47 -14.66
N LEU A 298 -3.45 -27.32 -14.11
CA LEU A 298 -4.73 -26.70 -14.48
C LEU A 298 -4.80 -26.39 -15.99
N LEU A 299 -3.75 -25.78 -16.52
CA LEU A 299 -3.65 -25.41 -17.93
C LEU A 299 -3.64 -26.64 -18.86
N ALA A 300 -2.90 -27.69 -18.50
CA ALA A 300 -2.85 -28.94 -19.27
C ALA A 300 -4.19 -29.66 -19.33
N GLU A 301 -5.03 -29.48 -18.31
CA GLU A 301 -6.40 -30.04 -18.26
C GLU A 301 -7.45 -29.12 -18.91
N GLY A 302 -6.99 -28.03 -19.56
CA GLY A 302 -7.84 -27.09 -20.31
C GLY A 302 -8.58 -26.08 -19.44
N VAL A 303 -8.17 -25.88 -18.19
CA VAL A 303 -8.75 -24.86 -17.30
C VAL A 303 -8.10 -23.52 -17.60
N GLN A 304 -8.87 -22.60 -18.14
CA GLN A 304 -8.40 -21.22 -18.37
C GLN A 304 -8.10 -20.55 -17.02
N THR A 305 -6.84 -20.13 -16.82
CA THR A 305 -6.32 -19.74 -15.50
C THR A 305 -5.63 -18.37 -15.51
N ILE A 306 -5.93 -17.53 -14.51
CA ILE A 306 -5.17 -16.33 -14.21
C ILE A 306 -4.22 -16.58 -13.03
N PHE A 307 -3.00 -16.07 -13.15
CA PHE A 307 -1.98 -16.11 -12.10
C PHE A 307 -1.65 -14.69 -11.68
N PHE A 308 -1.75 -14.41 -10.39
CA PHE A 308 -1.37 -13.12 -9.83
C PHE A 308 -0.01 -13.19 -9.16
N ALA A 309 0.87 -12.25 -9.51
CA ALA A 309 2.21 -12.10 -8.95
C ALA A 309 2.39 -10.71 -8.36
N ARG A 310 3.13 -10.61 -7.25
CA ARG A 310 3.28 -9.38 -6.47
C ARG A 310 4.15 -8.30 -7.13
N SER A 311 5.01 -8.68 -8.07
CA SER A 311 5.90 -7.74 -8.77
C SER A 311 6.00 -8.06 -10.24
N ARG A 312 6.42 -7.06 -11.04
CA ARG A 312 6.66 -7.23 -12.48
C ARG A 312 7.69 -8.33 -12.76
N MET A 313 8.79 -8.37 -12.00
CA MET A 313 9.83 -9.40 -12.11
C MET A 313 9.28 -10.79 -11.78
N THR A 314 8.52 -10.91 -10.71
CA THR A 314 7.90 -12.18 -10.30
C THR A 314 6.92 -12.70 -11.34
N ALA A 315 6.19 -11.79 -12.02
CA ALA A 315 5.27 -12.16 -13.09
C ALA A 315 6.02 -12.72 -14.32
N GLU A 316 7.12 -12.11 -14.73
CA GLU A 316 7.94 -12.62 -15.85
C GLU A 316 8.59 -13.97 -15.53
N LEU A 317 9.09 -14.14 -14.29
CA LEU A 317 9.63 -15.43 -13.85
C LEU A 317 8.57 -16.52 -13.85
N LEU A 318 7.40 -16.25 -13.31
CA LEU A 318 6.32 -17.21 -13.28
C LEU A 318 5.84 -17.59 -14.69
N LEU A 319 5.78 -16.61 -15.60
CA LEU A 319 5.47 -16.82 -17.00
C LEU A 319 6.47 -17.80 -17.65
N THR A 320 7.75 -17.59 -17.42
CA THR A 320 8.82 -18.49 -17.91
C THR A 320 8.68 -19.88 -17.31
N TYR A 321 8.52 -19.98 -15.99
CA TYR A 321 8.36 -21.27 -15.31
C TYR A 321 7.13 -22.03 -15.77
N LEU A 322 5.99 -21.36 -16.01
CA LEU A 322 4.78 -22.02 -16.53
C LEU A 322 4.99 -22.59 -17.92
N ARG A 323 5.65 -21.84 -18.82
CA ARG A 323 5.98 -22.33 -20.17
C ARG A 323 6.87 -23.57 -20.12
N GLU A 324 7.96 -23.51 -19.35
CA GLU A 324 8.84 -24.68 -19.13
C GLU A 324 8.09 -25.86 -18.48
N GLY A 325 7.16 -25.59 -17.56
CA GLY A 325 6.36 -26.62 -16.92
C GLY A 325 5.41 -27.33 -17.87
N LEU A 326 4.82 -26.60 -18.83
CA LEU A 326 3.97 -27.14 -19.89
C LEU A 326 4.79 -27.95 -20.90
N GLU A 327 5.96 -27.43 -21.31
CA GLU A 327 6.89 -28.15 -22.20
C GLU A 327 7.33 -29.50 -21.59
N ARG A 328 7.69 -29.52 -20.31
CA ARG A 328 8.02 -30.76 -19.57
C ARG A 328 6.87 -31.76 -19.51
N LYS A 329 5.63 -31.30 -19.55
CA LYS A 329 4.43 -32.13 -19.64
C LYS A 329 4.06 -32.54 -21.07
N GLY A 330 4.81 -32.06 -22.07
CA GLY A 330 4.56 -32.32 -23.48
C GLY A 330 3.35 -31.59 -24.07
N VAL A 331 2.86 -30.56 -23.37
CA VAL A 331 1.71 -29.74 -23.78
C VAL A 331 2.18 -28.57 -24.61
N ARG A 332 1.81 -28.53 -25.90
CA ARG A 332 2.27 -27.49 -26.86
C ARG A 332 1.21 -26.51 -27.29
N ASP A 333 -0.06 -26.86 -27.19
CA ASP A 333 -1.19 -26.08 -27.70
C ASP A 333 -1.74 -25.06 -26.68
N VAL A 334 -1.10 -24.91 -25.51
CA VAL A 334 -1.51 -24.01 -24.44
C VAL A 334 -0.74 -22.69 -24.54
N VAL A 335 -1.48 -21.61 -24.80
CA VAL A 335 -0.90 -20.25 -24.90
C VAL A 335 -0.97 -19.56 -23.55
N VAL A 336 0.21 -19.16 -23.00
CA VAL A 336 0.32 -18.36 -21.76
C VAL A 336 0.96 -17.02 -22.08
N ARG A 337 0.35 -15.93 -21.60
CA ARG A 337 0.80 -14.56 -21.79
C ARG A 337 1.06 -13.84 -20.46
N GLY A 338 1.96 -12.87 -20.46
CA GLY A 338 2.10 -11.89 -19.38
C GLY A 338 1.12 -10.74 -19.57
N TYR A 339 0.70 -10.09 -18.47
CA TYR A 339 -0.08 -8.85 -18.49
C TYR A 339 0.32 -7.97 -17.31
N ARG A 340 0.93 -6.82 -17.59
CA ARG A 340 1.41 -5.88 -16.55
C ARG A 340 1.42 -4.44 -17.03
N GLY A 341 1.57 -3.51 -16.11
CA GLY A 341 1.89 -2.13 -16.44
C GLY A 341 3.21 -2.05 -17.25
N GLY A 342 3.25 -1.17 -18.23
CA GLY A 342 4.38 -1.03 -19.16
C GLY A 342 4.19 -1.74 -20.51
N TYR A 343 3.23 -2.64 -20.66
CA TYR A 343 2.85 -3.16 -21.97
C TYR A 343 2.08 -2.11 -22.78
N LEU A 344 2.34 -2.07 -24.08
CA LEU A 344 1.64 -1.15 -25.00
C LEU A 344 0.11 -1.36 -24.96
N PRO A 345 -0.70 -0.31 -25.06
CA PRO A 345 -2.16 -0.44 -25.04
C PRO A 345 -2.73 -1.41 -26.09
N ARG A 346 -2.05 -1.54 -27.24
CA ARG A 346 -2.43 -2.50 -28.30
C ARG A 346 -2.22 -3.95 -27.82
N GLU A 347 -1.11 -4.24 -27.18
CA GLU A 347 -0.78 -5.57 -26.67
C GLU A 347 -1.76 -5.99 -25.57
N ARG A 348 -2.05 -5.08 -24.63
CA ARG A 348 -3.02 -5.33 -23.56
C ARG A 348 -4.40 -5.69 -24.11
N ARG A 349 -4.91 -4.90 -25.07
CA ARG A 349 -6.19 -5.19 -25.74
C ARG A 349 -6.20 -6.51 -26.51
N ALA A 350 -5.08 -6.89 -27.13
CA ALA A 350 -4.96 -8.18 -27.82
C ALA A 350 -5.02 -9.35 -26.83
N ILE A 351 -4.37 -9.20 -25.65
CA ILE A 351 -4.42 -10.22 -24.59
C ILE A 351 -5.84 -10.33 -24.00
N GLU A 352 -6.49 -9.20 -23.68
CA GLU A 352 -7.86 -9.17 -23.17
C GLU A 352 -8.84 -9.85 -24.14
N ARG A 353 -8.72 -9.55 -25.43
CA ARG A 353 -9.53 -10.19 -26.48
C ARG A 353 -9.24 -11.69 -26.55
N GLY A 354 -7.97 -12.09 -26.60
CA GLY A 354 -7.59 -13.49 -26.68
C GLY A 354 -8.04 -14.31 -25.47
N LEU A 355 -8.13 -13.70 -24.27
CA LEU A 355 -8.72 -14.33 -23.09
C LEU A 355 -10.24 -14.53 -23.26
N ARG A 356 -10.96 -13.51 -23.74
CA ARG A 356 -12.41 -13.59 -23.97
C ARG A 356 -12.79 -14.63 -25.03
N GLU A 357 -12.00 -14.73 -26.09
CA GLU A 357 -12.19 -15.66 -27.21
C GLU A 357 -11.68 -17.08 -26.92
N GLY A 358 -11.00 -17.29 -25.77
CA GLY A 358 -10.42 -18.57 -25.41
C GLY A 358 -9.13 -18.93 -26.16
N ALA A 359 -8.56 -18.00 -26.96
CA ALA A 359 -7.29 -18.21 -27.65
C ALA A 359 -6.08 -18.16 -26.72
N ILE A 360 -6.20 -17.49 -25.57
CA ILE A 360 -5.22 -17.48 -24.51
C ILE A 360 -5.76 -18.29 -23.33
N HIS A 361 -5.03 -19.33 -22.94
CA HIS A 361 -5.42 -20.29 -21.91
C HIS A 361 -4.94 -19.89 -20.51
N GLY A 362 -3.80 -19.18 -20.43
CA GLY A 362 -3.23 -18.69 -19.19
C GLY A 362 -2.75 -17.26 -19.29
N VAL A 363 -2.95 -16.48 -18.22
CA VAL A 363 -2.39 -15.14 -18.12
C VAL A 363 -1.71 -14.96 -16.76
N VAL A 364 -0.48 -14.46 -16.78
CA VAL A 364 0.27 -14.06 -15.58
C VAL A 364 0.22 -12.57 -15.46
N ALA A 365 -0.41 -12.06 -14.41
CA ALA A 365 -0.62 -10.64 -14.20
C ALA A 365 -0.08 -10.16 -12.85
N THR A 366 0.22 -8.87 -12.79
CA THR A 366 0.27 -8.13 -11.53
C THR A 366 -1.15 -7.69 -11.15
N ASN A 367 -1.31 -6.78 -10.20
CA ASN A 367 -2.60 -6.17 -9.86
C ASN A 367 -3.32 -5.47 -11.05
N ALA A 368 -2.68 -5.35 -12.20
CA ALA A 368 -3.24 -4.71 -13.40
C ALA A 368 -4.54 -5.36 -13.94
N LEU A 369 -4.76 -6.66 -13.68
CA LEU A 369 -6.01 -7.38 -13.98
C LEU A 369 -6.88 -7.65 -12.73
N GLU A 370 -6.58 -7.04 -11.60
CA GLU A 370 -7.37 -7.13 -10.38
C GLU A 370 -8.70 -6.38 -10.52
N LEU A 371 -8.66 -5.21 -11.17
CA LEU A 371 -9.82 -4.32 -11.33
C LEU A 371 -10.59 -4.61 -12.62
N GLY A 372 -11.87 -4.49 -12.54
CA GLY A 372 -13.01 -4.43 -13.45
C GLY A 372 -12.88 -4.69 -14.96
N VAL A 373 -11.71 -4.90 -15.53
CA VAL A 373 -11.55 -5.19 -16.96
C VAL A 373 -12.21 -6.51 -17.33
N ASP A 374 -13.02 -6.53 -18.39
CA ASP A 374 -13.64 -7.76 -18.88
C ASP A 374 -12.62 -8.61 -19.66
N ILE A 375 -12.19 -9.70 -19.04
CA ILE A 375 -11.26 -10.69 -19.61
C ILE A 375 -11.95 -12.04 -19.90
N GLY A 376 -13.30 -12.07 -19.88
CA GLY A 376 -14.06 -13.28 -20.06
C GLY A 376 -14.19 -14.13 -18.79
N GLN A 377 -14.60 -15.40 -18.98
CA GLN A 377 -14.81 -16.36 -17.89
C GLN A 377 -13.57 -17.21 -17.68
N LEU A 378 -12.92 -17.04 -16.54
CA LEU A 378 -11.77 -17.86 -16.15
C LEU A 378 -12.23 -18.95 -15.17
N GLY A 379 -11.73 -20.19 -15.35
CA GLY A 379 -12.05 -21.31 -14.47
C GLY A 379 -11.30 -21.22 -13.14
N ALA A 380 -10.05 -20.78 -13.16
CA ALA A 380 -9.22 -20.71 -11.96
C ALA A 380 -8.45 -19.38 -11.82
N ALA A 381 -8.21 -18.99 -10.57
CA ALA A 381 -7.31 -17.89 -10.18
C ALA A 381 -6.27 -18.43 -9.19
N VAL A 382 -5.00 -18.19 -9.46
CA VAL A 382 -3.87 -18.60 -8.60
C VAL A 382 -3.15 -17.36 -8.11
N LEU A 383 -3.14 -17.14 -6.80
CA LEU A 383 -2.49 -16.02 -6.13
C LEU A 383 -1.13 -16.50 -5.58
N THR A 384 -0.04 -15.91 -6.04
CA THR A 384 1.32 -16.23 -5.56
C THR A 384 1.77 -15.25 -4.49
N GLY A 385 1.38 -15.54 -3.26
CA GLY A 385 1.53 -14.67 -2.09
C GLY A 385 0.30 -13.78 -1.87
N PHE A 386 0.18 -13.27 -0.64
CA PHE A 386 -0.90 -12.38 -0.22
C PHE A 386 -0.75 -11.00 -0.90
N PRO A 387 -1.78 -10.47 -1.55
CA PRO A 387 -1.66 -9.23 -2.33
C PRO A 387 -1.58 -7.94 -1.48
N GLY A 388 -1.52 -8.06 -0.17
CA GLY A 388 -1.43 -6.94 0.77
C GLY A 388 -2.74 -6.64 1.50
N THR A 389 -3.90 -6.93 0.88
CA THR A 389 -5.22 -6.76 1.50
C THR A 389 -6.15 -7.93 1.21
N ILE A 390 -7.09 -8.21 2.11
CA ILE A 390 -8.14 -9.22 1.91
C ILE A 390 -9.06 -8.80 0.76
N ALA A 391 -9.36 -7.51 0.67
CA ALA A 391 -10.16 -6.97 -0.43
C ALA A 391 -9.53 -7.27 -1.80
N SER A 392 -8.23 -7.02 -1.96
CA SER A 392 -7.47 -7.35 -3.17
C SER A 392 -7.47 -8.86 -3.44
N ALA A 393 -7.25 -9.68 -2.40
CA ALA A 393 -7.28 -11.14 -2.55
C ALA A 393 -8.65 -11.65 -3.05
N TRP A 394 -9.75 -11.10 -2.54
CA TRP A 394 -11.09 -11.43 -3.04
C TRP A 394 -11.35 -10.92 -4.46
N GLN A 395 -10.81 -9.75 -4.83
CA GLN A 395 -10.92 -9.24 -6.20
C GLN A 395 -10.17 -10.14 -7.19
N GLN A 396 -8.95 -10.56 -6.83
CA GLN A 396 -8.16 -11.51 -7.62
C GLN A 396 -8.84 -12.88 -7.72
N ALA A 397 -9.32 -13.43 -6.60
CA ALA A 397 -10.09 -14.67 -6.57
C ALA A 397 -11.42 -14.54 -7.34
N GLY A 398 -12.00 -13.34 -7.37
CA GLY A 398 -13.21 -12.98 -8.11
C GLY A 398 -13.05 -12.97 -9.62
N ARG A 399 -11.81 -13.01 -10.14
CA ARG A 399 -11.55 -13.16 -11.58
C ARG A 399 -11.89 -14.54 -12.13
N ALA A 400 -12.01 -15.55 -11.25
CA ALA A 400 -12.54 -16.85 -11.60
C ALA A 400 -14.03 -16.96 -11.25
N GLY A 401 -14.84 -17.61 -12.13
CA GLY A 401 -16.23 -17.97 -11.87
C GLY A 401 -17.24 -16.83 -12.06
N ARG A 402 -17.19 -16.10 -13.15
CA ARG A 402 -18.25 -15.16 -13.52
C ARG A 402 -19.52 -15.88 -13.98
N ARG A 403 -20.71 -15.31 -13.74
CA ARG A 403 -22.04 -15.76 -14.22
C ARG A 403 -22.53 -17.10 -13.66
N GLY A 404 -22.13 -17.48 -12.43
CA GLY A 404 -22.71 -18.66 -11.79
C GLY A 404 -21.97 -19.96 -12.07
N ASP A 405 -20.82 -19.93 -12.76
CA ASP A 405 -20.02 -21.10 -13.05
C ASP A 405 -19.21 -21.57 -11.82
N PHE A 406 -18.89 -22.87 -11.85
CA PHE A 406 -18.01 -23.52 -10.89
C PHE A 406 -16.57 -22.99 -11.04
N SER A 407 -15.93 -22.58 -9.95
CA SER A 407 -14.62 -21.92 -10.00
C SER A 407 -13.68 -22.29 -8.87
N LEU A 408 -12.38 -22.12 -9.13
CA LEU A 408 -11.29 -22.37 -8.19
C LEU A 408 -10.47 -21.12 -7.95
N ALA A 409 -10.24 -20.77 -6.68
CA ALA A 409 -9.22 -19.83 -6.27
C ALA A 409 -8.17 -20.57 -5.43
N MET A 410 -6.89 -20.41 -5.77
CA MET A 410 -5.79 -21.05 -5.07
C MET A 410 -4.83 -19.99 -4.56
N PHE A 411 -4.68 -19.86 -3.25
CA PHE A 411 -3.71 -18.99 -2.62
C PHE A 411 -2.49 -19.80 -2.21
N ILE A 412 -1.33 -19.48 -2.76
CA ILE A 412 -0.06 -20.15 -2.50
C ILE A 412 0.82 -19.22 -1.68
N ALA A 413 1.01 -19.55 -0.40
CA ALA A 413 1.71 -18.71 0.55
C ALA A 413 3.21 -18.61 0.26
N GLY A 414 3.75 -17.44 0.44
CA GLY A 414 5.20 -17.21 0.57
C GLY A 414 5.73 -17.49 1.98
N GLY A 415 7.03 -17.28 2.19
CA GLY A 415 7.67 -17.46 3.51
C GLY A 415 7.52 -16.27 4.45
N GLY A 416 6.89 -15.15 4.02
CA GLY A 416 6.76 -13.94 4.83
C GLY A 416 5.64 -14.02 5.88
N ALA A 417 5.71 -13.12 6.87
CA ALA A 417 4.81 -13.12 8.03
C ALA A 417 3.33 -13.04 7.65
N LEU A 418 2.95 -12.13 6.75
CA LEU A 418 1.57 -11.95 6.30
C LEU A 418 1.01 -13.22 5.65
N ASP A 419 1.75 -13.80 4.71
CA ASP A 419 1.33 -15.02 4.00
C ASP A 419 1.13 -16.17 4.98
N GLN A 420 2.08 -16.34 5.92
CA GLN A 420 2.04 -17.41 6.90
C GLN A 420 0.92 -17.22 7.92
N TYR A 421 0.64 -15.97 8.32
CA TYR A 421 -0.50 -15.67 9.18
C TYR A 421 -1.81 -16.09 8.51
N ILE A 422 -2.05 -15.66 7.28
CA ILE A 422 -3.31 -15.94 6.55
C ILE A 422 -3.54 -17.46 6.37
N VAL A 423 -2.51 -18.22 6.04
CA VAL A 423 -2.70 -19.68 5.83
C VAL A 423 -2.82 -20.47 7.12
N GLN A 424 -2.37 -19.91 8.26
CA GLN A 424 -2.53 -20.51 9.59
C GLN A 424 -3.85 -20.09 10.26
N HIS A 425 -4.41 -18.95 9.87
CA HIS A 425 -5.65 -18.39 10.41
C HIS A 425 -6.68 -18.16 9.29
N PRO A 426 -7.18 -19.22 8.65
CA PRO A 426 -8.12 -19.09 7.53
C PRO A 426 -9.42 -18.38 7.92
N ASP A 427 -9.87 -18.53 9.18
CA ASP A 427 -11.08 -17.85 9.70
C ASP A 427 -10.95 -16.33 9.63
N PHE A 428 -9.74 -15.79 9.78
CA PHE A 428 -9.47 -14.37 9.62
C PHE A 428 -9.75 -13.90 8.20
N PHE A 429 -9.41 -14.70 7.19
CA PHE A 429 -9.64 -14.37 5.78
C PHE A 429 -11.11 -14.59 5.36
N PHE A 430 -11.74 -15.68 5.82
CA PHE A 430 -13.10 -16.03 5.41
C PHE A 430 -14.19 -15.35 6.25
N GLY A 431 -13.83 -14.78 7.40
CA GLY A 431 -14.75 -14.10 8.30
C GLY A 431 -15.11 -12.68 7.83
N ARG A 432 -15.16 -11.74 8.74
CA ARG A 432 -15.37 -10.32 8.41
C ARG A 432 -14.09 -9.71 7.89
N SER A 433 -14.19 -8.80 6.92
CA SER A 433 -13.03 -7.98 6.54
C SER A 433 -12.65 -7.06 7.72
N PRO A 434 -11.50 -7.26 8.35
CA PRO A 434 -11.04 -6.40 9.45
C PRO A 434 -10.38 -5.12 8.95
N GLU A 435 -10.18 -4.98 7.65
CA GLU A 435 -9.41 -3.90 7.02
C GLU A 435 -10.19 -2.59 7.01
N HIS A 436 -9.58 -1.54 7.54
CA HIS A 436 -10.10 -0.17 7.55
C HIS A 436 -9.38 0.68 6.51
N ALA A 437 -10.11 1.20 5.54
CA ALA A 437 -9.60 2.23 4.65
C ALA A 437 -9.45 3.55 5.41
N ARG A 438 -8.26 4.15 5.38
CA ARG A 438 -7.95 5.41 6.06
C ARG A 438 -7.52 6.48 5.07
N ILE A 439 -7.98 7.70 5.31
CA ILE A 439 -7.55 8.93 4.63
C ILE A 439 -7.46 10.05 5.65
N ASN A 440 -6.57 10.99 5.42
CA ASN A 440 -6.46 12.24 6.16
C ASN A 440 -6.49 13.42 5.18
N PRO A 441 -7.69 13.92 4.79
CA PRO A 441 -7.80 15.07 3.89
C PRO A 441 -7.20 16.35 4.47
N ASP A 442 -7.13 16.44 5.80
CA ASP A 442 -6.63 17.60 6.55
C ASP A 442 -5.14 17.49 6.92
N ASN A 443 -4.44 16.49 6.37
CA ASN A 443 -2.98 16.48 6.39
C ASN A 443 -2.46 17.79 5.81
N LEU A 444 -1.74 18.61 6.60
CA LEU A 444 -1.38 19.98 6.23
C LEU A 444 -0.56 20.06 4.94
N VAL A 445 0.35 19.11 4.70
CA VAL A 445 1.16 19.07 3.47
C VAL A 445 0.29 18.90 2.25
N ILE A 446 -0.63 17.92 2.29
CA ILE A 446 -1.58 17.62 1.21
C ILE A 446 -2.59 18.75 1.07
N LEU A 447 -3.15 19.20 2.19
CA LEU A 447 -4.17 20.25 2.23
C LEU A 447 -3.65 21.56 1.61
N LEU A 448 -2.49 22.06 2.03
CA LEU A 448 -1.90 23.29 1.54
C LEU A 448 -1.59 23.22 0.04
N ALA A 449 -1.09 22.08 -0.44
CA ALA A 449 -0.89 21.87 -1.87
C ALA A 449 -2.21 22.00 -2.66
N HIS A 450 -3.33 21.47 -2.15
CA HIS A 450 -4.64 21.62 -2.78
C HIS A 450 -5.30 22.96 -2.54
N LEU A 451 -5.01 23.65 -1.44
CA LEU A 451 -5.48 25.02 -1.19
C LEU A 451 -4.86 25.99 -2.20
N ARG A 452 -3.56 25.83 -2.52
CA ARG A 452 -2.89 26.54 -3.63
C ARG A 452 -3.64 26.33 -4.96
N CYS A 453 -3.93 25.08 -5.30
CA CYS A 453 -4.70 24.74 -6.50
C CYS A 453 -6.10 25.38 -6.48
N ALA A 454 -6.78 25.35 -5.34
CA ALA A 454 -8.12 25.92 -5.19
C ALA A 454 -8.13 27.45 -5.31
N ALA A 455 -7.12 28.15 -4.78
CA ALA A 455 -6.93 29.59 -4.90
C ALA A 455 -6.61 29.99 -6.35
N PHE A 456 -5.80 29.20 -7.05
CA PHE A 456 -5.54 29.36 -8.48
C PHE A 456 -6.81 29.23 -9.34
N GLU A 457 -7.69 28.31 -8.99
CA GLU A 457 -8.92 28.04 -9.75
C GLU A 457 -9.99 29.10 -9.54
N LEU A 458 -10.25 29.46 -8.29
CA LEU A 458 -11.25 30.44 -7.91
C LEU A 458 -10.77 31.24 -6.69
N PRO A 459 -10.96 32.57 -6.65
CA PRO A 459 -10.65 33.37 -5.46
C PRO A 459 -11.47 32.89 -4.26
N PHE A 460 -10.85 32.77 -3.08
CA PHE A 460 -11.56 32.52 -1.82
C PHE A 460 -12.24 33.81 -1.31
N ARG A 461 -13.38 33.67 -0.66
CA ARG A 461 -14.00 34.74 0.12
C ARG A 461 -13.51 34.68 1.56
N THR A 462 -13.44 35.81 2.23
CA THR A 462 -13.17 35.86 3.67
C THR A 462 -14.23 35.04 4.41
N GLY A 463 -13.80 34.13 5.28
CA GLY A 463 -14.66 33.20 6.01
C GLY A 463 -15.19 32.01 5.19
N GLU A 464 -14.68 31.78 3.97
CA GLU A 464 -15.01 30.58 3.17
C GLU A 464 -14.18 29.39 3.67
N ASP A 465 -14.84 28.30 4.06
CA ASP A 465 -14.19 27.05 4.44
C ASP A 465 -13.77 26.24 3.22
N PHE A 466 -12.63 25.55 3.28
CA PHE A 466 -12.21 24.57 2.29
C PHE A 466 -12.67 23.17 2.69
N GLY A 467 -13.88 22.82 2.31
CA GLY A 467 -14.55 21.63 2.76
C GLY A 467 -14.91 21.69 4.24
N ARG A 468 -14.46 20.69 5.04
CA ARG A 468 -14.65 20.67 6.50
C ARG A 468 -13.47 21.28 7.27
N PHE A 469 -12.45 21.75 6.59
CA PHE A 469 -11.29 22.36 7.23
C PHE A 469 -11.60 23.77 7.74
N GLN A 470 -11.55 23.94 9.05
CA GLN A 470 -11.99 25.16 9.74
C GLN A 470 -10.94 26.30 9.79
N PHE A 471 -9.66 25.97 9.51
CA PHE A 471 -8.53 26.93 9.56
C PHE A 471 -8.12 27.40 8.17
N THR A 472 -9.09 27.55 7.25
CA THR A 472 -8.82 27.94 5.86
C THR A 472 -8.24 29.35 5.78
N GLU A 473 -8.73 30.26 6.59
CA GLU A 473 -8.29 31.66 6.58
C GLU A 473 -6.84 31.79 7.09
N GLU A 474 -6.50 31.08 8.17
CA GLU A 474 -5.13 31.03 8.70
C GLU A 474 -4.17 30.43 7.67
N ALA A 475 -4.58 29.38 6.96
CA ALA A 475 -3.78 28.80 5.88
C ALA A 475 -3.60 29.78 4.71
N LEU A 476 -4.61 30.57 4.35
CA LEU A 476 -4.50 31.59 3.32
C LEU A 476 -3.60 32.76 3.75
N VAL A 477 -3.63 33.14 5.03
CA VAL A 477 -2.67 34.13 5.59
C VAL A 477 -1.24 33.62 5.44
N MET A 478 -0.97 32.36 5.78
CA MET A 478 0.36 31.77 5.62
C MET A 478 0.82 31.79 4.15
N LEU A 479 -0.06 31.42 3.20
CA LEU A 479 0.25 31.51 1.76
C LEU A 479 0.46 32.96 1.28
N ALA A 480 -0.16 33.93 1.94
CA ALA A 480 0.07 35.35 1.64
C ALA A 480 1.44 35.83 2.16
N GLU A 481 1.90 35.35 3.30
CA GLU A 481 3.25 35.60 3.80
C GLU A 481 4.33 35.03 2.87
N GLU A 482 4.03 33.90 2.19
CA GLU A 482 4.87 33.32 1.14
C GLU A 482 4.75 34.06 -0.22
N GLY A 483 3.83 35.04 -0.34
CA GLY A 483 3.62 35.80 -1.57
C GLY A 483 2.82 35.07 -2.66
N GLU A 484 2.18 33.97 -2.34
CA GLU A 484 1.44 33.15 -3.31
C GLU A 484 0.01 33.60 -3.52
N VAL A 485 -0.62 34.18 -2.48
CA VAL A 485 -1.96 34.77 -2.55
C VAL A 485 -1.95 36.18 -1.98
N MET A 486 -2.93 37.00 -2.36
CA MET A 486 -3.12 38.38 -1.86
C MET A 486 -4.58 38.62 -1.52
N GLN A 487 -4.82 39.16 -0.35
CA GLN A 487 -6.15 39.62 0.03
C GLN A 487 -6.47 41.01 -0.58
N ALA A 488 -7.58 41.09 -1.30
CA ALA A 488 -8.10 42.36 -1.80
C ALA A 488 -9.61 42.46 -1.52
N GLY A 489 -10.01 43.34 -0.62
CA GLY A 489 -11.37 43.45 -0.10
C GLY A 489 -11.77 42.20 0.68
N ASP A 490 -12.86 41.56 0.30
CA ASP A 490 -13.40 40.34 0.90
C ASP A 490 -12.91 39.04 0.23
N ARG A 491 -11.84 39.12 -0.60
CA ARG A 491 -11.36 37.97 -1.39
C ARG A 491 -9.86 37.82 -1.35
N TRP A 492 -9.45 36.54 -1.47
CA TRP A 492 -8.07 36.09 -1.62
C TRP A 492 -7.83 35.64 -3.07
N PHE A 493 -6.85 36.26 -3.73
CA PHE A 493 -6.51 36.03 -5.13
C PHE A 493 -5.14 35.36 -5.24
N TRP A 494 -5.01 34.42 -6.17
CA TRP A 494 -3.73 33.83 -6.55
C TRP A 494 -2.86 34.87 -7.25
N THR A 495 -1.60 34.98 -6.86
CA THR A 495 -0.66 36.00 -7.38
C THR A 495 0.64 35.42 -7.92
N SER A 496 0.95 34.17 -7.62
CA SER A 496 2.16 33.52 -8.11
C SER A 496 2.07 33.17 -9.60
N GLU A 497 3.20 33.15 -10.31
CA GLU A 497 3.31 32.69 -11.70
C GLU A 497 3.30 31.16 -11.82
N SER A 498 3.43 30.42 -10.72
CA SER A 498 3.48 28.96 -10.71
C SER A 498 2.13 28.33 -11.10
N TYR A 499 2.21 27.10 -11.63
CA TYR A 499 1.04 26.28 -11.94
C TYR A 499 0.90 25.16 -10.88
N PRO A 500 0.20 25.42 -9.77
CA PRO A 500 0.26 24.56 -8.58
C PRO A 500 -0.23 23.12 -8.85
N ALA A 501 -1.18 22.90 -9.75
CA ALA A 501 -1.64 21.57 -10.08
C ALA A 501 -0.59 20.72 -10.83
N GLY A 502 0.42 21.34 -11.44
CA GLY A 502 1.55 20.64 -12.08
C GLY A 502 2.59 20.16 -11.08
N GLU A 503 2.63 20.76 -9.90
CA GLU A 503 3.59 20.46 -8.84
C GLU A 503 3.09 19.36 -7.89
N VAL A 504 1.78 19.05 -7.92
CA VAL A 504 1.15 18.08 -7.02
C VAL A 504 0.98 16.72 -7.71
N SER A 505 1.61 15.70 -7.15
CA SER A 505 1.33 14.31 -7.51
C SER A 505 0.32 13.71 -6.52
N LEU A 506 -0.75 13.12 -7.03
CA LEU A 506 -1.75 12.50 -6.16
C LEU A 506 -1.25 11.21 -5.48
N ARG A 507 -0.05 10.72 -5.84
CA ARG A 507 0.50 9.48 -5.29
C ARG A 507 1.58 9.67 -4.26
N THR A 508 1.95 10.92 -4.00
CA THR A 508 3.03 11.32 -3.11
C THR A 508 2.57 12.46 -2.23
N ALA A 509 3.03 12.51 -1.00
CA ALA A 509 2.67 13.59 -0.08
C ALA A 509 3.59 14.81 -0.22
N SER A 510 4.82 14.65 -0.76
CA SER A 510 5.79 15.71 -0.94
C SER A 510 5.91 16.11 -2.41
N PRO A 511 6.05 17.43 -2.72
CA PRO A 511 6.35 17.89 -4.08
C PRO A 511 7.80 17.63 -4.50
N ASP A 512 8.70 17.39 -3.53
CA ASP A 512 10.13 17.24 -3.76
C ASP A 512 10.47 15.92 -4.42
N ARG A 513 11.04 15.98 -5.62
CA ARG A 513 11.36 14.81 -6.44
C ARG A 513 12.82 14.76 -6.84
N ILE A 514 13.29 13.53 -7.10
CA ILE A 514 14.54 13.26 -7.79
C ILE A 514 14.20 12.76 -9.19
N LEU A 515 14.69 13.48 -10.21
CA LEU A 515 14.60 13.03 -11.61
C LEU A 515 15.71 12.03 -11.89
N ILE A 516 15.37 10.93 -12.52
CA ILE A 516 16.32 9.86 -12.87
C ILE A 516 16.63 9.99 -14.35
N LEU A 517 17.87 10.34 -14.66
CA LEU A 517 18.36 10.69 -15.99
C LEU A 517 19.34 9.63 -16.48
N GLU A 518 19.26 9.24 -17.74
CA GLU A 518 20.27 8.38 -18.38
C GLU A 518 21.54 9.20 -18.63
N ALA A 519 22.70 8.69 -18.18
CA ALA A 519 23.98 9.42 -18.23
C ALA A 519 24.42 9.74 -19.65
N ASP A 520 24.17 8.86 -20.62
CA ASP A 520 24.63 8.97 -21.99
C ASP A 520 23.75 9.86 -22.90
N GLY A 521 22.58 10.29 -22.47
CA GLY A 521 21.65 11.06 -23.31
C GLY A 521 20.83 12.12 -22.59
N GLY A 522 20.86 12.15 -21.25
CA GLY A 522 20.06 13.06 -20.44
C GLY A 522 18.55 12.79 -20.52
N GLU A 523 18.14 11.65 -21.08
CA GLU A 523 16.73 11.26 -21.15
C GLU A 523 16.20 10.93 -19.76
N THR A 524 15.06 11.49 -19.41
CA THR A 524 14.39 11.18 -18.14
C THR A 524 13.75 9.80 -18.24
N ILE A 525 14.26 8.84 -17.48
CA ILE A 525 13.70 7.48 -17.39
C ILE A 525 12.69 7.29 -16.27
N GLY A 526 12.69 8.18 -15.28
CA GLY A 526 11.75 8.10 -14.15
C GLY A 526 11.89 9.24 -13.16
N GLU A 527 11.04 9.22 -12.17
CA GLU A 527 11.09 10.14 -11.03
C GLU A 527 10.82 9.38 -9.73
N MET A 528 11.31 9.90 -8.61
CA MET A 528 11.14 9.32 -7.28
C MET A 528 11.04 10.44 -6.24
N ASP A 529 10.26 10.20 -5.17
CA ASP A 529 10.17 11.13 -4.07
C ASP A 529 11.52 11.28 -3.37
N ARG A 530 11.91 12.52 -3.08
CA ARG A 530 13.18 12.84 -2.45
C ARG A 530 13.39 12.12 -1.13
N GLU A 531 12.35 11.96 -0.33
CA GLU A 531 12.40 11.27 0.97
C GLU A 531 12.68 9.77 0.85
N THR A 532 12.20 9.13 -0.23
CA THR A 532 12.37 7.70 -0.48
C THR A 532 13.58 7.37 -1.35
N ALA A 533 14.21 8.37 -1.94
CA ALA A 533 15.32 8.21 -2.87
C ALA A 533 16.63 7.70 -2.24
N PRO A 534 17.07 8.16 -1.04
CA PRO A 534 18.39 7.81 -0.53
C PRO A 534 18.70 6.31 -0.45
N PRO A 535 17.78 5.43 -0.05
CA PRO A 535 18.04 4.00 -0.04
C PRO A 535 18.13 3.33 -1.43
N LEU A 536 17.61 3.99 -2.47
CA LEU A 536 17.45 3.41 -3.80
C LEU A 536 18.32 4.07 -4.87
N LEU A 537 18.64 5.35 -4.71
CA LEU A 537 19.36 6.17 -5.69
C LEU A 537 20.70 6.69 -5.19
N HIS A 538 21.26 6.14 -4.09
CA HIS A 538 22.63 6.50 -3.68
C HIS A 538 23.66 6.08 -4.74
N GLU A 539 24.80 6.73 -4.78
CA GLU A 539 25.89 6.36 -5.67
C GLU A 539 26.31 4.89 -5.48
N GLY A 540 26.46 4.19 -6.58
CA GLY A 540 26.75 2.75 -6.62
C GLY A 540 25.54 1.84 -6.37
N ALA A 541 24.33 2.40 -6.24
CA ALA A 541 23.09 1.60 -6.16
C ALA A 541 22.77 0.95 -7.51
N ILE A 542 22.13 -0.21 -7.47
CA ILE A 542 21.51 -0.84 -8.65
C ILE A 542 20.02 -0.52 -8.62
N TYR A 543 19.64 0.45 -9.44
CA TYR A 543 18.25 0.84 -9.65
C TYR A 543 17.60 -0.03 -10.72
N LEU A 544 16.38 -0.51 -10.45
CA LEU A 544 15.62 -1.34 -11.37
C LEU A 544 14.46 -0.55 -11.98
N HIS A 545 14.48 -0.37 -13.30
CA HIS A 545 13.40 0.30 -14.01
C HIS A 545 12.97 -0.54 -15.22
N GLU A 546 11.67 -0.87 -15.33
CA GLU A 546 11.08 -1.68 -16.42
C GLU A 546 11.83 -3.01 -16.72
N GLY A 547 12.32 -3.67 -15.67
CA GLY A 547 13.06 -4.93 -15.81
C GLY A 547 14.52 -4.79 -16.19
N ARG A 548 15.00 -3.56 -16.44
CA ARG A 548 16.41 -3.25 -16.68
C ARG A 548 17.11 -2.80 -15.42
N ALA A 549 18.36 -3.16 -15.26
CA ALA A 549 19.20 -2.70 -14.17
C ALA A 549 20.03 -1.49 -14.61
N TYR A 550 20.08 -0.50 -13.74
CA TYR A 550 20.87 0.72 -13.93
C TYR A 550 21.78 0.92 -12.73
N LEU A 551 23.03 1.26 -12.97
CA LEU A 551 23.97 1.71 -11.94
C LEU A 551 23.78 3.20 -11.73
N VAL A 552 23.53 3.64 -10.51
CA VAL A 552 23.55 5.06 -10.15
C VAL A 552 25.00 5.52 -10.09
N GLU A 553 25.40 6.36 -11.03
CA GLU A 553 26.74 6.91 -11.11
C GLU A 553 26.92 8.12 -10.22
N HIS A 554 25.92 9.00 -10.20
CA HIS A 554 25.95 10.23 -9.41
C HIS A 554 24.55 10.61 -8.95
N LEU A 555 24.45 11.12 -7.73
CA LEU A 555 23.24 11.73 -7.18
C LEU A 555 23.54 13.15 -6.74
N ASP A 556 23.04 14.12 -7.51
CA ASP A 556 23.00 15.51 -7.08
C ASP A 556 21.78 15.70 -6.19
N TRP A 557 22.04 15.71 -4.89
CA TRP A 557 21.00 15.85 -3.90
C TRP A 557 20.35 17.23 -3.90
N GLU A 558 21.11 18.29 -4.19
CA GLU A 558 20.62 19.67 -4.15
C GLU A 558 19.70 19.96 -5.34
N GLU A 559 20.14 19.62 -6.54
CA GLU A 559 19.37 19.84 -7.79
C GLU A 559 18.27 18.77 -8.01
N GLY A 560 18.27 17.69 -7.22
CA GLY A 560 17.28 16.62 -7.36
C GLY A 560 17.45 15.77 -8.61
N HIS A 561 18.69 15.49 -9.03
CA HIS A 561 18.99 14.69 -10.22
C HIS A 561 19.83 13.45 -9.88
N ALA A 562 19.43 12.28 -10.39
CA ALA A 562 20.23 11.06 -10.33
C ALA A 562 20.59 10.59 -11.73
N TRP A 563 21.89 10.51 -12.02
CA TRP A 563 22.38 9.97 -13.30
C TRP A 563 22.63 8.48 -13.17
N VAL A 564 22.06 7.74 -14.12
CA VAL A 564 22.10 6.28 -14.12
C VAL A 564 22.56 5.74 -15.48
N ARG A 565 23.25 4.62 -15.45
CA ARG A 565 23.72 3.93 -16.65
C ARG A 565 23.19 2.48 -16.68
N PRO A 566 22.71 1.97 -17.84
CA PRO A 566 22.26 0.59 -17.95
C PRO A 566 23.43 -0.38 -17.71
N VAL A 567 23.17 -1.44 -16.92
CA VAL A 567 24.17 -2.47 -16.58
C VAL A 567 23.54 -3.86 -16.56
N GLU A 568 24.34 -4.87 -16.89
CA GLU A 568 23.98 -6.27 -16.72
C GLU A 568 24.73 -6.84 -15.51
N VAL A 569 24.00 -7.04 -14.42
CA VAL A 569 24.56 -7.56 -13.16
C VAL A 569 23.64 -8.62 -12.53
N ASP A 570 24.23 -9.58 -11.85
CA ASP A 570 23.52 -10.65 -11.16
C ASP A 570 23.26 -10.36 -9.66
N TYR A 571 23.51 -9.14 -9.23
CA TYR A 571 23.29 -8.68 -7.85
C TYR A 571 22.36 -7.47 -7.78
N ALA A 572 21.87 -7.20 -6.60
CA ALA A 572 21.16 -5.99 -6.22
C ALA A 572 21.88 -5.31 -5.05
N THR A 573 21.62 -4.02 -4.86
CA THR A 573 22.12 -3.27 -3.70
C THR A 573 21.02 -3.12 -2.66
N ARG A 574 21.43 -3.14 -1.38
CA ARG A 574 20.55 -2.83 -0.25
C ARG A 574 21.23 -1.79 0.63
N ALA A 575 20.59 -0.65 0.76
CA ALA A 575 21.07 0.44 1.60
C ALA A 575 21.14 0.01 3.09
N ILE A 576 22.04 0.64 3.80
CA ILE A 576 22.21 0.53 5.23
C ILE A 576 21.97 1.92 5.80
N SER A 577 20.85 2.07 6.53
CA SER A 577 20.44 3.35 7.12
C SER A 577 20.54 3.31 8.64
N ALA A 578 20.82 4.45 9.26
CA ALA A 578 20.66 4.71 10.67
C ALA A 578 19.48 5.67 10.83
N SER A 579 18.55 5.35 11.73
CA SER A 579 17.39 6.19 12.00
C SER A 579 17.20 6.38 13.50
N GLN A 580 16.62 7.50 13.89
CA GLN A 580 16.27 7.91 15.25
C GLN A 580 14.92 8.62 15.20
N ALA A 581 14.12 8.52 16.26
CA ALA A 581 12.85 9.23 16.40
C ALA A 581 12.92 10.25 17.54
N ASP A 582 12.43 11.45 17.27
CA ASP A 582 12.16 12.47 18.28
C ASP A 582 10.64 12.67 18.37
N VAL A 583 10.04 12.55 19.55
CA VAL A 583 8.61 12.82 19.76
C VAL A 583 8.43 14.34 19.89
N LEU A 584 7.66 14.93 18.95
CA LEU A 584 7.38 16.37 18.89
C LEU A 584 6.16 16.74 19.75
N ALA A 585 5.09 15.93 19.65
CA ALA A 585 3.86 16.12 20.42
C ALA A 585 3.22 14.78 20.78
N VAL A 586 2.59 14.70 21.93
CA VAL A 586 1.85 13.52 22.38
C VAL A 586 0.36 13.84 22.33
N HIS A 587 -0.39 13.08 21.53
CA HIS A 587 -1.84 13.25 21.41
C HIS A 587 -2.61 12.44 22.45
N ASP A 588 -2.24 11.18 22.65
CA ASP A 588 -2.74 10.36 23.77
C ASP A 588 -1.63 9.42 24.26
N GLN A 589 -1.62 9.16 25.57
CA GLN A 589 -0.68 8.27 26.20
C GLN A 589 -1.32 7.60 27.42
N LYS A 590 -1.18 6.28 27.51
CA LYS A 590 -1.73 5.47 28.58
C LYS A 590 -0.68 4.52 29.13
N ASP A 591 -0.62 4.48 30.46
CA ASP A 591 0.09 3.40 31.16
C ASP A 591 -0.85 2.18 31.21
N ALA A 592 -0.42 1.08 30.63
CA ALA A 592 -1.15 -0.19 30.58
C ALA A 592 -0.40 -1.28 31.36
N GLY A 593 0.18 -0.94 32.51
CA GLY A 593 0.94 -1.84 33.37
C GLY A 593 2.30 -2.23 32.75
N PRO A 594 2.41 -3.37 32.05
CA PRO A 594 3.68 -3.80 31.44
C PRO A 594 4.18 -2.91 30.31
N LEU A 595 3.32 -2.03 29.78
CA LEU A 595 3.60 -1.13 28.66
C LEU A 595 3.14 0.29 28.94
N LEU A 596 3.94 1.25 28.54
CA LEU A 596 3.50 2.60 28.25
C LEU A 596 3.23 2.70 26.76
N ARG A 597 1.99 2.94 26.37
CA ARG A 597 1.61 3.15 24.97
C ARG A 597 1.26 4.61 24.72
N GLY A 598 1.61 5.12 23.54
CA GLY A 598 1.25 6.47 23.14
C GLY A 598 1.25 6.64 21.63
N TRP A 599 0.66 7.73 21.17
CA TRP A 599 0.74 8.16 19.79
C TRP A 599 0.77 9.68 19.70
N GLY A 600 1.32 10.20 18.63
CA GLY A 600 1.45 11.63 18.42
C GLY A 600 2.36 11.97 17.25
N GLU A 601 2.88 13.19 17.23
CA GLU A 601 3.78 13.68 16.20
C GLU A 601 5.23 13.28 16.51
N VAL A 602 5.93 12.81 15.48
CA VAL A 602 7.32 12.36 15.58
C VAL A 602 8.14 12.88 14.40
N ALA A 603 9.39 13.22 14.66
CA ALA A 603 10.40 13.49 13.64
C ALA A 603 11.32 12.26 13.50
N ILE A 604 11.29 11.62 12.34
CA ILE A 604 12.15 10.48 12.02
C ILE A 604 13.37 11.00 11.26
N ARG A 605 14.51 11.01 11.92
CA ARG A 605 15.81 11.36 11.32
C ARG A 605 16.46 10.13 10.76
N SER A 606 16.75 10.12 9.47
CA SER A 606 17.33 8.98 8.78
C SER A 606 18.54 9.39 7.95
N ARG A 607 19.59 8.57 7.96
CA ARG A 607 20.77 8.73 7.12
C ARG A 607 21.21 7.42 6.54
N VAL A 608 21.37 7.37 5.21
CA VAL A 608 22.01 6.23 4.54
C VAL A 608 23.53 6.36 4.73
N THR A 609 24.14 5.34 5.29
CA THR A 609 25.57 5.35 5.67
C THR A 609 26.39 4.32 4.89
N GLY A 610 25.75 3.53 4.04
CA GLY A 610 26.39 2.55 3.20
C GLY A 610 25.40 1.60 2.56
N PHE A 611 25.88 0.64 1.80
CA PHE A 611 25.06 -0.40 1.17
C PHE A 611 25.81 -1.73 1.11
N LYS A 612 25.06 -2.81 0.93
CA LYS A 612 25.59 -4.15 0.63
C LYS A 612 25.15 -4.60 -0.76
N ARG A 613 26.03 -5.27 -1.46
CA ARG A 613 25.76 -5.97 -2.73
C ARG A 613 25.31 -7.39 -2.41
N VAL A 614 24.13 -7.78 -2.89
CA VAL A 614 23.54 -9.08 -2.58
C VAL A 614 23.20 -9.79 -3.89
N LYS A 615 23.72 -10.98 -4.06
CA LYS A 615 23.47 -11.80 -5.25
C LYS A 615 21.97 -12.13 -5.36
N ARG A 616 21.39 -11.97 -6.55
CA ARG A 616 19.92 -12.02 -6.71
C ARG A 616 19.30 -13.37 -6.35
N TRP A 617 20.00 -14.46 -6.59
CA TRP A 617 19.43 -15.79 -6.47
C TRP A 617 19.86 -16.53 -5.20
N THR A 618 21.09 -16.33 -4.76
CA THR A 618 21.66 -16.99 -3.58
C THR A 618 21.57 -16.15 -2.32
N HIS A 619 21.24 -14.85 -2.44
CA HIS A 619 21.26 -13.86 -1.36
C HIS A 619 22.65 -13.69 -0.68
N GLU A 620 23.69 -14.22 -1.27
CA GLU A 620 25.07 -14.08 -0.79
C GLU A 620 25.49 -12.61 -0.83
N VAL A 621 26.14 -12.15 0.24
CA VAL A 621 26.69 -10.79 0.32
C VAL A 621 28.03 -10.74 -0.38
N LEU A 622 28.10 -10.08 -1.52
CA LEU A 622 29.31 -9.94 -2.34
C LEU A 622 30.26 -8.84 -1.85
N GLY A 623 29.76 -7.91 -1.04
CA GLY A 623 30.56 -6.80 -0.50
C GLY A 623 29.73 -5.63 -0.03
N TYR A 624 30.43 -4.61 0.48
CA TYR A 624 29.84 -3.39 1.03
C TYR A 624 30.37 -2.16 0.30
N GLY A 625 29.60 -1.08 0.26
CA GLY A 625 29.98 0.24 -0.20
C GLY A 625 29.62 1.31 0.82
N GLU A 626 30.33 2.43 0.78
CA GLU A 626 30.05 3.60 1.60
C GLU A 626 29.13 4.57 0.86
N VAL A 627 28.30 5.29 1.59
CA VAL A 627 27.40 6.32 1.09
C VAL A 627 27.53 7.53 2.00
N ASP A 628 27.71 8.71 1.42
CA ASP A 628 27.71 9.96 2.13
C ASP A 628 26.56 10.83 1.59
N LEU A 629 25.43 10.72 2.25
CA LEU A 629 24.24 11.53 1.96
C LEU A 629 23.84 12.32 3.21
N PRO A 630 23.17 13.46 3.05
CA PRO A 630 22.67 14.24 4.17
C PRO A 630 21.64 13.43 4.98
N GLU A 631 21.41 13.87 6.21
CA GLU A 631 20.31 13.37 7.03
C GLU A 631 18.99 13.87 6.46
N THR A 632 18.04 12.96 6.33
CA THR A 632 16.64 13.30 5.98
C THR A 632 15.80 13.31 7.26
N VAL A 633 14.88 14.25 7.36
CA VAL A 633 13.94 14.37 8.47
C VAL A 633 12.52 14.22 7.92
N LEU A 634 11.79 13.23 8.44
CA LEU A 634 10.39 13.03 8.15
C LEU A 634 9.57 13.39 9.40
N GLU A 635 8.85 14.48 9.36
CA GLU A 635 7.87 14.83 10.38
C GLU A 635 6.53 14.16 10.04
N THR A 636 6.06 13.31 10.96
CA THR A 636 4.91 12.45 10.72
C THR A 636 4.23 12.07 12.03
N THR A 637 3.22 11.21 11.96
CA THR A 637 2.61 10.60 13.15
C THR A 637 3.24 9.25 13.46
N GLY A 638 3.39 8.95 14.75
CA GLY A 638 3.95 7.72 15.27
C GLY A 638 3.15 7.15 16.42
N TYR A 639 3.13 5.83 16.49
CA TYR A 639 2.61 5.05 17.60
C TYR A 639 3.78 4.35 18.28
N TRP A 640 3.87 4.41 19.61
CA TRP A 640 4.96 3.80 20.37
C TRP A 640 4.51 2.90 21.51
N LEU A 641 5.32 1.90 21.75
CA LEU A 641 5.23 0.97 22.87
C LEU A 641 6.54 1.02 23.65
N ALA A 642 6.52 1.53 24.87
CA ALA A 642 7.67 1.48 25.78
C ALA A 642 7.45 0.43 26.86
N LEU A 643 8.49 -0.38 27.12
CA LEU A 643 8.43 -1.43 28.15
C LEU A 643 8.53 -0.81 29.54
N ALA A 644 7.71 -1.30 30.47
CA ALA A 644 7.85 -0.94 31.87
C ALA A 644 9.14 -1.52 32.46
N ASP A 645 9.67 -0.86 33.48
CA ASP A 645 10.98 -1.25 34.07
C ASP A 645 10.94 -2.62 34.73
N ASP A 646 9.81 -2.98 35.36
CA ASP A 646 9.60 -4.29 35.99
C ASP A 646 9.62 -5.44 34.96
N VAL A 647 9.08 -5.23 33.75
CA VAL A 647 9.17 -6.19 32.63
C VAL A 647 10.61 -6.37 32.19
N VAL A 648 11.34 -5.27 32.06
CA VAL A 648 12.75 -5.31 31.66
C VAL A 648 13.58 -6.02 32.73
N ASP A 649 13.32 -5.75 34.00
CA ASP A 649 14.05 -6.36 35.13
C ASP A 649 13.71 -7.85 35.28
N ALA A 650 12.47 -8.25 35.09
CA ALA A 650 12.05 -9.65 35.04
C ALA A 650 12.76 -10.43 33.92
N LEU A 651 12.83 -9.86 32.73
CA LEU A 651 13.53 -10.46 31.58
C LEU A 651 15.05 -10.51 31.80
N ARG A 652 15.64 -9.53 32.47
CA ARG A 652 17.06 -9.54 32.88
C ARG A 652 17.31 -10.64 33.89
N ALA A 653 16.49 -10.77 34.94
CA ALA A 653 16.60 -11.83 35.95
C ALA A 653 16.47 -13.22 35.32
N ALA A 654 15.60 -13.38 34.32
CA ALA A 654 15.45 -14.62 33.54
C ALA A 654 16.59 -14.86 32.53
N ARG A 655 17.55 -13.95 32.39
CA ARG A 655 18.64 -13.96 31.38
C ARG A 655 18.16 -13.93 29.93
N LEU A 656 16.97 -13.39 29.72
CA LEU A 656 16.33 -13.27 28.41
C LEU A 656 16.47 -11.86 27.83
N TRP A 657 16.98 -10.90 28.60
CA TRP A 657 17.22 -9.53 28.14
C TRP A 657 18.69 -9.25 27.97
N THR A 658 19.12 -8.97 26.75
CA THR A 658 20.53 -8.83 26.39
C THR A 658 20.92 -7.43 25.93
N SER A 659 19.98 -6.50 25.84
CA SER A 659 20.22 -5.12 25.45
C SER A 659 20.33 -4.17 26.65
N ALA A 660 21.08 -4.56 27.72
CA ALA A 660 21.44 -3.58 28.71
C ALA A 660 22.44 -2.60 28.09
N PRO A 661 22.18 -1.30 28.09
CA PRO A 661 23.20 -0.35 27.71
C PRO A 661 24.32 -0.41 28.74
N ASN A 662 25.44 -0.97 28.33
CA ASN A 662 26.75 -0.58 28.85
C ASN A 662 27.14 -0.89 30.27
N ASP A 663 26.67 -1.93 30.94
CA ASP A 663 27.37 -2.42 32.11
C ASP A 663 28.51 -3.39 31.70
N TYR A 664 29.61 -2.80 31.28
CA TYR A 664 30.85 -3.54 30.96
C TYR A 664 31.69 -3.89 32.21
N GLY A 665 31.12 -3.75 33.42
CA GLY A 665 31.78 -4.00 34.68
C GLY A 665 32.68 -2.87 35.19
N PRO A 666 33.08 -2.93 36.47
CA PRO A 666 33.76 -1.84 37.16
C PRO A 666 35.08 -1.38 36.54
N ASN A 667 35.81 -2.27 35.86
CA ASN A 667 37.10 -1.96 35.25
C ASN A 667 36.96 -1.33 33.83
N TRP A 668 35.75 -1.18 33.29
CA TRP A 668 35.56 -0.71 31.93
C TRP A 668 36.17 0.68 31.66
N PRO A 669 35.98 1.72 32.49
CA PRO A 669 36.57 3.03 32.23
C PRO A 669 38.10 2.97 32.06
N GLU A 670 38.77 2.19 32.89
CA GLU A 670 40.22 2.00 32.85
C GLU A 670 40.64 1.25 31.57
N GLN A 671 40.00 0.12 31.28
CA GLN A 671 40.34 -0.69 30.10
C GLN A 671 40.04 0.03 28.79
N ARG A 672 38.96 0.81 28.74
CA ARG A 672 38.62 1.70 27.62
C ARG A 672 39.72 2.74 27.39
N ALA A 673 40.19 3.39 28.44
CA ALA A 673 41.30 4.36 28.33
C ALA A 673 42.58 3.72 27.82
N LYS A 674 42.94 2.52 28.35
CA LYS A 674 44.12 1.76 27.94
C LYS A 674 44.03 1.32 26.47
N ALA A 675 42.90 0.82 26.03
CA ALA A 675 42.69 0.43 24.62
C ALA A 675 42.88 1.63 23.68
N ARG A 676 42.31 2.78 24.01
CA ARG A 676 42.46 4.01 23.20
C ARG A 676 43.91 4.49 23.14
N ALA A 677 44.58 4.46 24.26
CA ALA A 677 46.01 4.83 24.32
C ALA A 677 46.91 3.85 23.53
N ARG A 678 46.68 2.52 23.64
CA ARG A 678 47.36 1.49 22.85
C ARG A 678 47.19 1.75 21.34
N ASP A 679 45.98 2.12 20.91
CA ASP A 679 45.64 2.35 19.50
C ASP A 679 45.98 3.78 19.03
N GLY A 680 46.72 4.56 19.82
CA GLY A 680 47.20 5.89 19.49
C GLY A 680 46.09 6.91 19.30
N TYR A 681 44.91 6.73 19.95
CA TYR A 681 43.70 7.55 19.81
C TYR A 681 43.20 7.61 18.35
N ARG A 682 43.38 6.51 17.61
CA ARG A 682 42.96 6.37 16.21
C ARG A 682 42.07 5.17 16.05
N CYS A 683 41.17 5.28 15.11
CA CYS A 683 40.35 4.14 14.66
C CYS A 683 41.25 3.07 14.02
N VAL A 684 41.25 1.86 14.52
CA VAL A 684 42.08 0.77 13.98
C VAL A 684 41.62 0.27 12.59
N LEU A 685 40.40 0.58 12.16
CA LEU A 685 39.88 0.18 10.85
C LEU A 685 40.14 1.22 9.75
N CYS A 686 39.95 2.52 10.02
CA CYS A 686 40.08 3.55 9.01
C CYS A 686 41.16 4.58 9.29
N GLY A 687 41.88 4.47 10.40
CA GLY A 687 42.96 5.38 10.77
C GLY A 687 42.56 6.78 11.25
N ALA A 688 41.27 7.12 11.25
CA ALA A 688 40.80 8.43 11.67
C ALA A 688 41.19 8.75 13.11
N SER A 689 41.69 9.97 13.34
CA SER A 689 42.03 10.47 14.69
C SER A 689 40.77 10.90 15.43
N GLU A 690 40.80 10.91 16.75
CA GLU A 690 39.72 11.44 17.58
C GLU A 690 39.45 12.89 17.24
N PRO A 691 38.19 13.28 16.95
CA PRO A 691 37.84 14.70 16.72
C PRO A 691 37.94 15.50 18.04
N PRO A 692 38.19 16.80 17.96
CA PRO A 692 38.24 17.66 19.16
C PRO A 692 36.95 17.56 19.98
N GLY A 693 37.10 17.39 21.29
CA GLY A 693 35.96 17.31 22.23
C GLY A 693 35.18 15.97 22.26
N ARG A 694 35.58 14.99 21.47
CA ARG A 694 34.90 13.69 21.42
C ARG A 694 35.90 12.55 21.34
N THR A 695 35.65 11.50 22.13
CA THR A 695 36.46 10.29 22.13
C THR A 695 35.91 9.23 21.18
N HIS A 696 36.79 8.39 20.61
CA HIS A 696 36.42 7.19 19.89
C HIS A 696 35.74 6.15 20.79
N ASP A 697 34.90 5.30 20.20
CA ASP A 697 34.31 4.16 20.88
C ASP A 697 35.33 2.99 21.00
N VAL A 698 35.19 2.20 22.05
CA VAL A 698 36.02 0.97 22.21
C VAL A 698 35.09 -0.23 22.08
N HIS A 699 35.37 -1.07 21.10
CA HIS A 699 34.59 -2.23 20.73
C HIS A 699 35.21 -3.53 21.22
N HIS A 700 34.38 -4.45 21.71
CA HIS A 700 34.80 -5.80 22.06
C HIS A 700 34.85 -6.68 20.81
N ILE A 701 36.00 -7.19 20.44
CA ILE A 701 36.20 -8.07 19.28
C ILE A 701 35.37 -9.34 19.42
N ARG A 702 35.47 -10.04 20.51
CA ARG A 702 34.53 -11.05 20.95
C ARG A 702 33.49 -10.36 21.81
N PRO A 703 32.22 -10.44 21.51
CA PRO A 703 31.17 -9.68 22.18
C PRO A 703 31.18 -9.87 23.69
N PHE A 704 31.10 -8.78 24.46
CA PHE A 704 31.18 -8.77 25.93
C PHE A 704 30.25 -9.80 26.59
N ARG A 705 29.05 -9.90 26.09
CA ARG A 705 28.01 -10.83 26.57
C ARG A 705 28.39 -12.32 26.47
N THR A 706 29.23 -12.72 25.53
CA THR A 706 29.67 -14.12 25.37
C THR A 706 30.51 -14.61 26.54
N PHE A 707 30.94 -13.69 27.39
CA PHE A 707 31.66 -14.00 28.61
C PHE A 707 30.75 -14.26 29.81
N GLY A 708 29.42 -14.04 29.68
CA GLY A 708 28.46 -14.35 30.72
C GLY A 708 28.64 -13.56 32.02
N TYR A 709 29.02 -12.27 31.88
CA TYR A 709 29.12 -11.40 33.07
C TYR A 709 27.75 -11.13 33.67
N ILE A 710 27.63 -11.23 34.98
CA ILE A 710 26.43 -10.93 35.75
C ILE A 710 26.88 -10.06 36.94
N PRO A 711 26.41 -8.80 37.01
CA PRO A 711 26.71 -7.88 38.09
C PRO A 711 26.41 -8.51 39.46
N GLY A 712 27.38 -8.43 40.41
CA GLY A 712 27.23 -8.98 41.76
C GLY A 712 27.32 -10.50 41.88
N VAL A 713 27.41 -11.25 40.77
CA VAL A 713 27.45 -12.74 40.76
C VAL A 713 28.82 -13.29 40.35
N ASN A 714 29.43 -12.69 39.30
CA ASN A 714 30.74 -13.15 38.81
C ASN A 714 31.62 -11.97 38.31
N GLU A 715 32.90 -12.24 38.05
CA GLU A 715 33.88 -11.26 37.60
C GLU A 715 34.26 -11.46 36.12
N ASN A 716 33.42 -12.07 35.31
CA ASN A 716 33.72 -12.39 33.92
C ASN A 716 33.95 -11.14 33.04
N TYR A 717 33.58 -9.95 33.53
CA TYR A 717 33.94 -8.66 32.90
C TYR A 717 35.47 -8.51 32.77
N ARG A 718 36.26 -9.08 33.68
CA ARG A 718 37.73 -9.02 33.62
C ARG A 718 38.27 -9.76 32.39
N LEU A 719 37.64 -10.86 32.02
CA LEU A 719 38.02 -11.64 30.83
C LEU A 719 37.56 -10.91 29.56
N ALA A 720 36.33 -10.38 29.57
CA ALA A 720 35.76 -9.67 28.44
C ALA A 720 36.53 -8.39 28.11
N ASN A 721 36.95 -7.63 29.15
CA ASN A 721 37.63 -6.33 29.01
C ASN A 721 39.14 -6.44 28.89
N ARG A 722 39.70 -7.62 28.62
CA ARG A 722 41.12 -7.73 28.29
C ARG A 722 41.48 -6.92 27.06
N LEU A 723 42.62 -6.24 27.06
CA LEU A 723 43.01 -5.38 25.95
C LEU A 723 43.07 -6.10 24.61
N GLU A 724 43.41 -7.39 24.61
CA GLU A 724 43.40 -8.25 23.40
C GLU A 724 42.01 -8.36 22.76
N ASN A 725 40.97 -8.22 23.56
CA ASN A 725 39.59 -8.28 23.11
C ASN A 725 39.01 -6.90 22.79
N LEU A 726 39.76 -5.83 22.91
CA LEU A 726 39.31 -4.45 22.71
C LEU A 726 39.98 -3.83 21.49
N ARG A 727 39.24 -3.03 20.74
CA ARG A 727 39.74 -2.19 19.65
C ARG A 727 39.05 -0.84 19.62
N THR A 728 39.82 0.21 19.32
CA THR A 728 39.34 1.57 19.21
C THR A 728 38.76 1.81 17.83
N LEU A 729 37.53 2.28 17.74
CA LEU A 729 36.82 2.53 16.50
C LEU A 729 36.20 3.93 16.50
N CYS A 730 36.28 4.64 15.37
CA CYS A 730 35.46 5.82 15.19
C CYS A 730 34.00 5.41 15.17
N ARG A 731 33.09 6.36 15.43
CA ARG A 731 31.64 6.08 15.49
C ARG A 731 31.13 5.35 14.26
N THR A 732 31.57 5.75 13.07
CA THR A 732 31.16 5.12 11.79
C THR A 732 31.62 3.66 11.71
N CYS A 733 32.88 3.37 12.05
CA CYS A 733 33.41 1.99 12.05
C CYS A 733 32.80 1.15 13.18
N HIS A 734 32.57 1.74 14.37
CA HIS A 734 31.91 1.06 15.48
C HIS A 734 30.48 0.67 15.12
N GLN A 735 29.72 1.58 14.51
CA GLN A 735 28.38 1.28 13.99
C GLN A 735 28.37 0.20 12.91
N LYS A 736 29.39 0.15 12.04
CA LYS A 736 29.52 -0.91 11.02
C LYS A 736 29.70 -2.30 11.68
N VAL A 737 30.48 -2.38 12.72
CA VAL A 737 30.76 -3.64 13.42
C VAL A 737 29.59 -4.08 14.31
N GLU A 738 28.93 -3.16 15.02
CA GLU A 738 27.80 -3.46 15.90
C GLU A 738 26.48 -3.78 15.18
N ARG A 739 26.35 -3.42 13.91
CA ARG A 739 25.09 -3.59 13.14
C ARG A 739 24.60 -5.03 13.05
N GLY A 740 25.50 -6.00 13.06
CA GLY A 740 25.11 -7.42 13.10
C GLY A 740 24.47 -7.86 14.43
N GLN A 741 24.60 -7.04 15.49
CA GLN A 741 24.13 -7.39 16.82
C GLN A 741 22.77 -6.80 17.22
N ARG A 742 22.36 -5.66 16.62
CA ARG A 742 21.08 -4.98 16.94
C ARG A 742 19.81 -5.68 16.43
N LEU A 743 19.93 -6.52 15.41
CA LEU A 743 18.77 -7.16 14.73
C LEU A 743 18.20 -8.38 15.47
N ARG A 744 18.68 -8.75 16.65
CA ARG A 744 18.35 -10.03 17.31
C ARG A 744 17.80 -9.94 18.73
N SER A 745 17.32 -8.79 19.14
CA SER A 745 16.60 -8.68 20.40
C SER A 745 15.15 -9.14 20.26
N GLY A 746 14.54 -9.62 21.33
CA GLY A 746 13.10 -9.89 21.35
C GLY A 746 12.25 -8.66 20.95
N LEU A 747 12.78 -7.46 21.26
CA LEU A 747 12.16 -6.19 20.87
C LEU A 747 12.17 -5.99 19.34
N SER A 748 13.26 -6.35 18.66
CA SER A 748 13.32 -6.26 17.18
C SER A 748 12.39 -7.27 16.49
N GLY A 749 12.30 -8.50 17.05
CA GLY A 749 11.35 -9.50 16.55
C GLY A 749 9.90 -9.06 16.74
N LEU A 750 9.57 -8.46 17.87
CA LEU A 750 8.24 -7.91 18.11
C LEU A 750 7.95 -6.74 17.18
N ALA A 751 8.88 -5.80 17.00
CA ALA A 751 8.70 -4.68 16.06
C ALA A 751 8.48 -5.15 14.63
N TYR A 752 9.26 -6.15 14.18
CA TYR A 752 9.06 -6.77 12.87
C TYR A 752 7.67 -7.37 12.72
N LEU A 753 7.18 -8.11 13.72
CA LEU A 753 5.84 -8.70 13.71
C LEU A 753 4.75 -7.64 13.66
N LEU A 754 4.79 -6.65 14.55
CA LEU A 754 3.80 -5.58 14.59
C LEU A 754 3.72 -4.85 13.25
N HIS A 755 4.87 -4.51 12.66
CA HIS A 755 4.92 -3.87 11.35
C HIS A 755 4.32 -4.74 10.25
N ASN A 756 4.60 -6.05 10.23
CA ASN A 756 4.09 -6.94 9.19
C ASN A 756 2.63 -7.38 9.41
N LEU A 757 2.13 -7.39 10.66
CA LEU A 757 0.74 -7.74 10.97
C LEU A 757 -0.21 -6.54 10.88
N ALA A 758 0.29 -5.32 11.05
CA ALA A 758 -0.51 -4.10 10.96
C ALA A 758 -1.36 -4.02 9.67
N PRO A 759 -0.85 -4.32 8.48
CA PRO A 759 -1.63 -4.31 7.24
C PRO A 759 -2.84 -5.26 7.23
N LEU A 760 -2.88 -6.29 8.07
CA LEU A 760 -4.05 -7.17 8.20
C LEU A 760 -5.28 -6.44 8.76
N HIS A 761 -5.07 -5.42 9.56
CA HIS A 761 -6.11 -4.62 10.20
C HIS A 761 -6.30 -3.26 9.54
N LEU A 762 -5.24 -2.77 8.89
CA LEU A 762 -5.22 -1.51 8.16
C LEU A 762 -5.17 -1.80 6.66
N MET A 763 -5.97 -1.12 5.89
CA MET A 763 -5.94 -1.25 4.44
C MET A 763 -4.77 -0.43 3.88
N CYS A 764 -3.54 -0.81 4.25
CA CYS A 764 -2.29 -0.15 3.84
C CYS A 764 -1.30 -1.15 3.26
N ASP A 765 -0.33 -0.66 2.50
CA ASP A 765 0.83 -1.45 2.11
C ASP A 765 1.84 -1.46 3.27
N PRO A 766 2.59 -2.55 3.50
CA PRO A 766 3.70 -2.53 4.46
C PRO A 766 4.71 -1.40 4.24
N SER A 767 4.83 -0.89 3.02
CA SER A 767 5.67 0.26 2.70
C SER A 767 5.13 1.60 3.20
N ASP A 768 3.84 1.69 3.54
CA ASP A 768 3.22 2.91 4.10
C ASP A 768 3.59 3.12 5.58
N LEU A 769 4.09 2.07 6.23
CA LEU A 769 4.55 2.08 7.61
C LEU A 769 6.06 1.96 7.70
N GLY A 770 6.65 2.65 8.67
CA GLY A 770 8.00 2.43 9.13
C GLY A 770 8.02 1.91 10.57
N TYR A 771 9.14 1.34 10.99
CA TYR A 771 9.33 1.02 12.41
C TYR A 771 10.77 1.28 12.86
N LEU A 772 10.89 1.63 14.12
CA LEU A 772 12.16 1.81 14.82
C LEU A 772 12.13 1.06 16.14
N VAL A 773 13.32 0.64 16.56
CA VAL A 773 13.54 0.03 17.89
C VAL A 773 14.63 0.83 18.58
N GLU A 774 14.28 1.45 19.68
CA GLU A 774 15.20 2.23 20.52
C GLU A 774 15.37 1.54 21.86
N PRO A 775 16.56 1.02 22.16
CA PRO A 775 16.84 0.39 23.46
C PRO A 775 16.68 1.33 24.65
N LEU A 776 16.81 2.63 24.41
CA LEU A 776 16.57 3.72 25.36
C LEU A 776 16.07 4.93 24.59
N ALA A 777 14.76 5.06 24.47
CA ALA A 777 14.15 6.18 23.76
C ALA A 777 14.26 7.48 24.58
N PRO A 778 14.64 8.61 23.96
CA PRO A 778 14.84 9.86 24.72
C PRO A 778 13.61 10.34 25.48
N HIS A 779 12.41 10.14 24.91
CA HIS A 779 11.16 10.65 25.48
C HIS A 779 10.56 9.78 26.60
N THR A 780 10.90 8.48 26.65
CA THR A 780 10.40 7.55 27.69
C THR A 780 11.46 7.13 28.69
N GLY A 781 12.74 7.25 28.33
CA GLY A 781 13.85 6.66 29.09
C GLY A 781 13.85 5.12 29.11
N ARG A 782 13.05 4.48 28.25
CA ARG A 782 12.74 3.03 28.25
C ARG A 782 12.97 2.40 26.89
N PRO A 783 13.15 1.07 26.82
CA PRO A 783 13.14 0.36 25.54
C PRO A 783 11.81 0.54 24.84
N THR A 784 11.84 1.05 23.62
CA THR A 784 10.66 1.49 22.89
C THR A 784 10.65 0.97 21.46
N ILE A 785 9.51 0.50 21.01
CA ILE A 785 9.18 0.25 19.60
C ILE A 785 8.34 1.44 19.12
N ILE A 786 8.69 2.01 17.98
CA ILE A 786 7.94 3.08 17.33
C ILE A 786 7.54 2.59 15.93
N LEU A 787 6.24 2.57 15.65
CA LEU A 787 5.70 2.44 14.29
C LEU A 787 5.22 3.80 13.83
N TYR A 788 5.52 4.19 12.60
CA TYR A 788 5.20 5.51 12.11
C TYR A 788 4.71 5.49 10.66
N ASP A 789 3.88 6.45 10.32
CA ASP A 789 3.40 6.67 8.96
C ASP A 789 4.57 7.18 8.11
N ARG A 790 4.79 6.59 6.93
CA ARG A 790 5.84 7.06 6.01
C ARG A 790 5.42 8.26 5.15
N ALA A 791 4.26 8.81 5.41
CA ALA A 791 3.78 10.01 4.77
C ALA A 791 4.03 11.23 5.68
N PRO A 792 4.57 12.34 5.16
CA PRO A 792 4.69 13.60 5.91
C PRO A 792 3.35 14.01 6.52
N GLY A 793 3.38 14.46 7.78
CA GLY A 793 2.19 14.84 8.55
C GLY A 793 1.25 13.67 8.90
N GLY A 794 1.57 12.43 8.50
CA GLY A 794 0.77 11.24 8.79
C GLY A 794 -0.55 11.14 8.00
N ILE A 795 -1.06 9.92 7.85
CA ILE A 795 -2.32 9.61 7.15
C ILE A 795 -3.33 8.87 8.06
N GLY A 796 -3.07 8.87 9.37
CA GLY A 796 -3.97 8.31 10.39
C GLY A 796 -3.77 6.82 10.63
N LEU A 797 -2.67 6.20 10.19
CA LEU A 797 -2.37 4.80 10.48
C LEU A 797 -1.91 4.63 11.93
N SER A 798 -1.05 5.51 12.42
CA SER A 798 -0.48 5.46 13.78
C SER A 798 -1.56 5.62 14.86
N GLU A 799 -2.53 6.50 14.69
CA GLU A 799 -3.70 6.63 15.57
C GLU A 799 -4.46 5.31 15.67
N ARG A 800 -4.69 4.66 14.52
CA ARG A 800 -5.43 3.40 14.50
C ARG A 800 -4.63 2.23 15.08
N LEU A 801 -3.30 2.20 14.91
CA LEU A 801 -2.43 1.22 15.56
C LEU A 801 -2.49 1.30 17.07
N TYR A 802 -2.61 2.51 17.63
CA TYR A 802 -2.79 2.72 19.05
C TYR A 802 -4.05 2.02 19.58
N ASP A 803 -5.18 2.06 18.85
CA ASP A 803 -6.41 1.36 19.21
C ASP A 803 -6.30 -0.17 19.05
N LEU A 804 -5.59 -0.62 18.02
CA LEU A 804 -5.47 -2.03 17.63
C LEU A 804 -4.38 -2.78 18.41
N GLN A 805 -3.65 -2.12 19.32
CA GLN A 805 -2.53 -2.70 20.06
C GLN A 805 -2.83 -4.09 20.66
N PRO A 806 -3.93 -4.31 21.41
CA PRO A 806 -4.17 -5.61 22.04
C PRO A 806 -4.29 -6.74 21.01
N GLN A 807 -5.00 -6.49 19.92
CA GLN A 807 -5.21 -7.47 18.85
C GLN A 807 -3.88 -7.79 18.13
N LEU A 808 -3.06 -6.79 17.90
CA LEU A 808 -1.75 -6.96 17.23
C LEU A 808 -0.77 -7.75 18.10
N LEU A 809 -0.74 -7.49 19.42
CA LEU A 809 0.12 -8.22 20.35
C LEU A 809 -0.29 -9.69 20.47
N GLU A 810 -1.59 -9.96 20.52
CA GLU A 810 -2.11 -11.33 20.57
C GLU A 810 -1.81 -12.08 19.27
N ALA A 811 -2.08 -11.49 18.10
CA ALA A 811 -1.73 -12.07 16.82
C ALA A 811 -0.22 -12.34 16.67
N ALA A 812 0.62 -11.44 17.19
CA ALA A 812 2.06 -11.63 17.21
C ALA A 812 2.45 -12.82 18.09
N ARG A 813 1.85 -12.98 19.27
CA ARG A 813 2.08 -14.10 20.17
C ARG A 813 1.70 -15.44 19.55
N GLU A 814 0.50 -15.51 18.96
CA GLU A 814 0.01 -16.70 18.27
C GLU A 814 0.95 -17.11 17.14
N MET A 815 1.39 -16.15 16.34
CA MET A 815 2.28 -16.41 15.21
C MET A 815 3.64 -16.95 15.61
N VAL A 816 4.27 -16.38 16.65
CA VAL A 816 5.56 -16.87 17.14
C VAL A 816 5.41 -18.26 17.74
N SER A 817 4.35 -18.49 18.51
CA SER A 817 4.09 -19.76 19.19
C SER A 817 3.79 -20.89 18.18
N ALA A 818 3.01 -20.63 17.15
CA ALA A 818 2.62 -21.61 16.14
C ALA A 818 3.72 -21.88 15.09
N CYS A 819 4.74 -21.04 15.01
CA CYS A 819 5.78 -21.21 14.00
C CYS A 819 6.64 -22.45 14.25
N GLY A 820 6.80 -23.30 13.23
CA GLY A 820 7.56 -24.56 13.31
C GLY A 820 9.08 -24.42 13.20
N CYS A 821 9.66 -23.20 13.12
CA CYS A 821 11.10 -22.99 13.07
C CYS A 821 11.74 -23.14 14.45
N SER A 822 13.05 -23.43 14.49
CA SER A 822 13.80 -23.66 15.73
C SER A 822 14.13 -22.36 16.46
N HIS A 823 14.70 -21.35 15.78
CA HIS A 823 15.29 -20.16 16.44
C HIS A 823 14.75 -18.82 15.94
N GLY A 824 13.86 -18.85 14.96
CA GLY A 824 13.26 -17.69 14.30
C GLY A 824 13.43 -17.73 12.78
N CYS A 825 12.47 -17.15 12.07
CA CYS A 825 12.45 -17.16 10.61
C CYS A 825 11.73 -15.92 10.08
N PRO A 826 11.77 -15.68 8.75
CA PRO A 826 11.04 -14.56 8.13
C PRO A 826 9.54 -14.54 8.42
N ALA A 827 8.94 -15.69 8.74
CA ALA A 827 7.55 -15.77 9.08
C ALA A 827 7.21 -15.24 10.48
N CYS A 828 8.12 -15.35 11.45
CA CYS A 828 7.80 -15.05 12.86
C CYS A 828 8.57 -13.86 13.46
N VAL A 829 9.89 -13.79 13.31
CA VAL A 829 10.69 -12.73 13.98
C VAL A 829 11.62 -11.97 13.02
N GLY A 830 11.46 -12.20 11.74
CA GLY A 830 12.28 -11.60 10.70
C GLY A 830 13.39 -12.51 10.18
N PRO A 831 14.05 -12.10 9.09
CA PRO A 831 15.10 -12.89 8.47
C PRO A 831 16.30 -13.06 9.39
N VAL A 832 16.77 -14.29 9.52
CA VAL A 832 18.02 -14.60 10.21
C VAL A 832 19.17 -14.10 9.34
N THR A 833 20.02 -13.23 9.88
CA THR A 833 21.23 -12.80 9.15
C THR A 833 22.26 -13.92 9.12
N GLU A 834 22.75 -14.28 7.93
CA GLU A 834 23.81 -15.23 7.74
C GLU A 834 25.13 -14.76 8.41
N GLY A 835 25.72 -15.59 9.22
CA GLY A 835 27.02 -15.41 9.87
C GLY A 835 27.23 -16.44 10.97
N ALA A 836 28.46 -16.93 11.17
CA ALA A 836 28.82 -17.96 12.16
C ALA A 836 28.43 -17.60 13.63
N GLU A 837 28.14 -16.31 13.90
CA GLU A 837 27.64 -15.82 15.19
C GLU A 837 26.10 -15.93 15.33
N ALA A 838 25.42 -16.41 14.27
CA ALA A 838 23.96 -16.50 14.21
C ALA A 838 23.39 -17.63 15.09
N LEU A 839 24.16 -18.64 15.39
CA LEU A 839 23.70 -19.85 16.03
C LEU A 839 23.51 -19.76 17.56
N ASP A 840 24.04 -18.70 18.21
CA ASP A 840 23.96 -18.56 19.67
C ASP A 840 22.69 -17.81 20.20
N TRP A 841 21.78 -17.37 19.32
CA TRP A 841 20.64 -16.54 19.74
C TRP A 841 19.32 -17.10 19.25
N ASP A 842 18.43 -17.42 20.18
CA ASP A 842 17.06 -17.80 19.92
C ASP A 842 16.15 -16.55 19.92
N ALA A 843 16.12 -15.83 18.79
CA ALA A 843 15.29 -14.64 18.60
C ALA A 843 13.79 -14.96 18.80
N LYS A 844 13.38 -16.18 18.46
CA LYS A 844 12.02 -16.67 18.66
C LYS A 844 11.68 -16.79 20.13
N ALA A 845 12.52 -17.47 20.91
CA ALA A 845 12.32 -17.62 22.35
C ALA A 845 12.33 -16.27 23.07
N LEU A 846 13.22 -15.35 22.68
CA LEU A 846 13.29 -14.00 23.25
C LEU A 846 12.04 -13.16 22.94
N THR A 847 11.55 -13.22 21.70
CA THR A 847 10.33 -12.50 21.30
C THR A 847 9.10 -13.07 22.00
N LEU A 848 9.02 -14.39 22.11
CA LEU A 848 7.91 -15.05 22.83
C LEU A 848 7.92 -14.75 24.32
N ALA A 849 9.09 -14.75 24.95
CA ALA A 849 9.23 -14.38 26.38
C ALA A 849 8.79 -12.92 26.62
N LEU A 850 9.17 -12.00 25.71
CA LEU A 850 8.74 -10.61 25.78
C LEU A 850 7.22 -10.48 25.62
N LEU A 851 6.63 -11.14 24.62
CA LEU A 851 5.17 -11.14 24.39
C LEU A 851 4.41 -11.71 25.60
N ASN A 852 4.90 -12.81 26.18
CA ASN A 852 4.28 -13.39 27.38
C ASN A 852 4.38 -12.45 28.60
N ALA A 853 5.50 -11.75 28.77
CA ALA A 853 5.64 -10.77 29.85
C ALA A 853 4.75 -9.53 29.65
N ILE A 854 4.45 -9.15 28.41
CA ILE A 854 3.56 -8.03 28.09
C ILE A 854 2.07 -8.42 28.26
N LEU A 855 1.71 -9.65 27.94
CA LEU A 855 0.32 -10.13 27.91
C LEU A 855 -0.10 -10.90 29.18
N ALA A 856 0.83 -11.07 30.14
CA ALA A 856 0.54 -11.64 31.46
C ALA A 856 -0.25 -10.66 32.32
#